data_10378196546b8a6a63df20c106b431a9
#
_entry.id   10378196546b8a6a63df20c106b431a9
#
_cell.length_a   1.000
_cell.length_b   1.000
_cell.length_c   1.000
_cell.angle_alpha   90.00
_cell.angle_beta   90.00
_cell.angle_gamma   90.00
#
_symmetry.space_group_name_H-M   'P 1'
#
loop_
_entity.id
_entity.type
_entity.pdbx_description
1 polymer ?
#
loop_
_entity_poly.entity_id
_entity_poly.type
_entity_poly.pdbx_seq_one_letter_code
_entity_poly.pdbx_strand_id
1 'polypeptide(L)'
;MSHAGGMTAVVSTGEPRLGIDYGTASTVAVLAWPDGRYVPVLFDGAPLLPSAVHVDPHGQILTGVQAWQQAAARPDGFEPAPLRRITEGDLTLGSRTVAVLDLIAATLRRVADEAENIAGAPAAQVRMVVPAGWGPRRRTLLRQATHRAGLPEPTLVETPVAVAEHLLDTGTAVPVGGFLAVADFGAGFEATMLRRGPSGFEVLATVDAPNASGDRLDAALAEQLTALVHAADLQSADQAAGTDPDPPPGAAAIPWPLRESARLAKQSLAHATAVLVPMPPPHPAVVLNAAHLADIAGPVLQPAAAATRQAIDAAEIPPDQLAGVYLVGGGAQLPHAAALLRDEVHQAATVVPDPQRAAVLGAVHATTPTGADQAPAPPPEPGPPIRRAAGILIPGIASIVLVAHAYLSARYEPGAGGNPQYAYVQANWGELAMAAVFALIASLVAATLIAATLPAVAPASRQPDLAAHGAQIGTGLLAAAALGLAVAGLYAVTGAIYFGLPNGPFLRWALLPPLPIAVIAAATALLITRLHRSPAGSWDSWLAFPPTSIICAAAGMFLIEFSITAPMYPTHALLNTVIGHGGGLLLGVGAALALARSTTFRIIIAPPLAMFTALIAGYPATGVLGIIYITAATVWWSLRIVHLLRR
;
A
#
# COMPACT_ATOMS: atom_id res chain seq x y z
N MET A 1 -28.14 -44.06 -50.18
CA MET A 1 -27.80 -44.48 -48.78
C MET A 1 -26.96 -43.37 -48.16
N SER A 2 -27.67 -42.57 -47.36
CA SER A 2 -27.12 -41.38 -46.71
C SER A 2 -26.48 -41.75 -45.37
N HIS A 3 -25.23 -41.46 -45.17
CA HIS A 3 -24.60 -41.51 -43.85
C HIS A 3 -24.63 -40.11 -43.24
N ALA A 4 -25.62 -39.92 -42.36
CA ALA A 4 -25.59 -38.81 -41.40
C ALA A 4 -24.59 -39.18 -40.29
N GLY A 5 -23.42 -38.56 -40.33
CA GLY A 5 -22.45 -38.58 -39.20
C GLY A 5 -22.99 -37.71 -38.08
N GLY A 6 -23.56 -38.33 -37.04
CA GLY A 6 -23.88 -37.69 -35.81
C GLY A 6 -22.59 -37.23 -35.13
N MET A 7 -22.41 -35.92 -34.98
CA MET A 7 -21.43 -35.33 -34.11
C MET A 7 -21.91 -35.54 -32.68
N THR A 8 -21.47 -36.62 -32.05
CA THR A 8 -21.56 -36.80 -30.59
C THR A 8 -20.72 -35.74 -29.93
N ALA A 9 -21.36 -34.74 -29.33
CA ALA A 9 -20.70 -33.85 -28.41
C ALA A 9 -20.09 -34.70 -27.31
N VAL A 10 -18.77 -34.72 -27.22
CA VAL A 10 -18.04 -35.30 -26.10
C VAL A 10 -18.37 -34.41 -24.89
N VAL A 11 -19.26 -34.92 -24.02
CA VAL A 11 -19.57 -34.29 -22.74
C VAL A 11 -18.27 -34.36 -21.89
N SER A 12 -17.66 -33.24 -21.68
CA SER A 12 -16.50 -33.13 -20.78
C SER A 12 -16.94 -33.53 -19.37
N THR A 13 -16.24 -34.52 -18.79
CA THR A 13 -16.62 -35.17 -17.50
C THR A 13 -16.10 -34.39 -16.28
N GLY A 14 -15.72 -33.11 -16.39
CA GLY A 14 -15.25 -32.27 -15.30
C GLY A 14 -16.19 -31.12 -15.00
N GLU A 15 -16.38 -30.80 -13.72
CA GLU A 15 -17.17 -29.65 -13.28
C GLU A 15 -16.49 -28.35 -13.71
N PRO A 16 -17.27 -27.36 -14.21
CA PRO A 16 -16.70 -26.07 -14.61
C PRO A 16 -16.28 -25.24 -13.40
N ARG A 17 -15.24 -24.44 -13.60
CA ARG A 17 -14.76 -23.45 -12.66
C ARG A 17 -15.37 -22.09 -13.04
N LEU A 18 -15.91 -21.37 -12.08
CA LEU A 18 -16.44 -20.02 -12.26
C LEU A 18 -15.37 -18.98 -11.92
N GLY A 19 -14.95 -18.21 -12.92
CA GLY A 19 -14.13 -17.02 -12.73
C GLY A 19 -15.02 -15.80 -12.62
N ILE A 20 -14.73 -14.91 -11.67
CA ILE A 20 -15.45 -13.65 -11.46
C ILE A 20 -14.44 -12.52 -11.30
N ASP A 21 -14.56 -11.49 -12.10
CA ASP A 21 -13.97 -10.18 -11.88
C ASP A 21 -15.08 -9.23 -11.44
N TYR A 22 -15.25 -9.06 -10.12
CA TYR A 22 -16.19 -8.11 -9.55
C TYR A 22 -15.52 -6.73 -9.48
N GLY A 23 -15.58 -6.00 -10.59
CA GLY A 23 -14.97 -4.68 -10.68
C GLY A 23 -15.86 -3.56 -10.09
N THR A 24 -15.29 -2.38 -9.94
CA THR A 24 -15.99 -1.20 -9.38
C THR A 24 -17.14 -0.73 -10.28
N ALA A 25 -16.93 -0.70 -11.60
CA ALA A 25 -17.94 -0.23 -12.57
C ALA A 25 -18.72 -1.38 -13.20
N SER A 26 -18.07 -2.50 -13.48
CA SER A 26 -18.65 -3.66 -14.13
C SER A 26 -18.10 -4.97 -13.58
N THR A 27 -18.92 -5.99 -13.60
CA THR A 27 -18.60 -7.37 -13.23
C THR A 27 -18.54 -8.22 -14.48
N VAL A 28 -17.53 -9.06 -14.58
CA VAL A 28 -17.32 -10.03 -15.67
C VAL A 28 -17.23 -11.42 -15.07
N ALA A 29 -17.85 -12.40 -15.73
CA ALA A 29 -17.75 -13.78 -15.29
C ALA A 29 -17.56 -14.74 -16.47
N VAL A 30 -16.82 -15.83 -16.21
CA VAL A 30 -16.50 -16.86 -17.20
C VAL A 30 -16.60 -18.25 -16.55
N LEU A 31 -17.24 -19.18 -17.23
CA LEU A 31 -17.18 -20.60 -16.92
C LEU A 31 -16.08 -21.25 -17.74
N ALA A 32 -15.15 -21.95 -17.09
CA ALA A 32 -14.05 -22.68 -17.75
C ALA A 32 -14.07 -24.16 -17.35
N TRP A 33 -13.94 -25.05 -18.34
CA TRP A 33 -13.88 -26.50 -18.16
C TRP A 33 -12.44 -27.00 -18.16
N PRO A 34 -12.18 -28.17 -17.58
CA PRO A 34 -10.84 -28.77 -17.55
C PRO A 34 -10.24 -29.07 -18.93
N ASP A 35 -11.07 -29.17 -19.98
CA ASP A 35 -10.65 -29.38 -21.36
C ASP A 35 -10.17 -28.11 -22.08
N GLY A 36 -10.09 -26.98 -21.38
CA GLY A 36 -9.67 -25.68 -21.91
C GLY A 36 -10.78 -24.87 -22.57
N ARG A 37 -12.02 -25.40 -22.67
CA ARG A 37 -13.16 -24.59 -23.13
C ARG A 37 -13.55 -23.57 -22.08
N TYR A 38 -13.95 -22.40 -22.51
CA TYR A 38 -14.56 -21.39 -21.65
C TYR A 38 -15.76 -20.75 -22.33
N VAL A 39 -16.72 -20.31 -21.51
CA VAL A 39 -17.93 -19.62 -21.97
C VAL A 39 -18.12 -18.37 -21.10
N PRO A 40 -18.21 -17.16 -21.71
CA PRO A 40 -18.55 -15.97 -20.96
C PRO A 40 -19.97 -16.08 -20.43
N VAL A 41 -20.18 -15.68 -19.18
CA VAL A 41 -21.53 -15.51 -18.62
C VAL A 41 -22.11 -14.23 -19.18
N LEU A 42 -23.30 -14.34 -19.78
CA LEU A 42 -23.99 -13.20 -20.36
C LEU A 42 -25.10 -12.71 -19.43
N PHE A 43 -25.17 -11.40 -19.25
CA PHE A 43 -26.15 -10.70 -18.44
C PHE A 43 -27.02 -9.84 -19.38
N ASP A 44 -28.30 -10.16 -19.51
CA ASP A 44 -29.19 -9.48 -20.45
C ASP A 44 -28.63 -9.46 -21.90
N GLY A 45 -27.90 -10.52 -22.29
CA GLY A 45 -27.24 -10.65 -23.59
C GLY A 45 -25.88 -9.95 -23.73
N ALA A 46 -25.40 -9.25 -22.70
CA ALA A 46 -24.09 -8.59 -22.67
C ALA A 46 -23.09 -9.33 -21.76
N PRO A 47 -21.78 -9.35 -22.07
CA PRO A 47 -20.76 -10.00 -21.22
C PRO A 47 -20.36 -9.17 -20.00
N LEU A 48 -20.84 -7.95 -19.89
CA LEU A 48 -20.53 -7.00 -18.80
C LEU A 48 -21.81 -6.73 -18.01
N LEU A 49 -21.80 -7.05 -16.72
CA LEU A 49 -22.84 -6.67 -15.77
C LEU A 49 -22.42 -5.37 -15.08
N PRO A 50 -23.16 -4.25 -15.21
CA PRO A 50 -22.88 -3.09 -14.37
C PRO A 50 -22.90 -3.48 -12.88
N SER A 51 -21.86 -3.12 -12.12
CA SER A 51 -21.77 -3.45 -10.69
C SER A 51 -22.68 -2.58 -9.81
N ALA A 52 -23.35 -1.59 -10.42
CA ALA A 52 -24.27 -0.70 -9.76
C ALA A 52 -25.51 -1.45 -9.23
N VAL A 53 -26.03 -0.96 -8.11
CA VAL A 53 -27.23 -1.47 -7.46
C VAL A 53 -28.22 -0.35 -7.14
N HIS A 54 -29.49 -0.70 -7.04
CA HIS A 54 -30.54 0.21 -6.60
C HIS A 54 -31.41 -0.48 -5.54
N VAL A 55 -31.64 0.18 -4.42
CA VAL A 55 -32.52 -0.32 -3.36
C VAL A 55 -33.88 0.37 -3.50
N ASP A 56 -34.91 -0.43 -3.72
CA ASP A 56 -36.27 0.09 -3.82
C ASP A 56 -36.88 0.40 -2.43
N PRO A 57 -38.03 1.10 -2.34
CA PRO A 57 -38.68 1.40 -1.05
C PRO A 57 -39.11 0.14 -0.27
N HIS A 58 -39.26 -1.01 -0.93
CA HIS A 58 -39.62 -2.28 -0.29
C HIS A 58 -38.37 -3.03 0.25
N GLY A 59 -37.16 -2.56 -0.07
CA GLY A 59 -35.89 -3.17 0.34
C GLY A 59 -35.37 -4.20 -0.66
N GLN A 60 -35.97 -4.31 -1.85
CA GLN A 60 -35.45 -5.14 -2.93
C GLN A 60 -34.22 -4.49 -3.56
N ILE A 61 -33.14 -5.28 -3.75
CA ILE A 61 -31.91 -4.82 -4.39
C ILE A 61 -31.96 -5.21 -5.87
N LEU A 62 -32.04 -4.21 -6.73
CA LEU A 62 -31.94 -4.36 -8.18
C LEU A 62 -30.48 -4.23 -8.61
N THR A 63 -30.04 -4.99 -9.61
CA THR A 63 -28.66 -5.06 -10.07
C THR A 63 -28.53 -4.74 -11.56
N GLY A 64 -27.34 -4.33 -11.99
CA GLY A 64 -27.03 -4.17 -13.42
C GLY A 64 -27.83 -3.05 -14.10
N VAL A 65 -28.30 -3.33 -15.30
CA VAL A 65 -29.05 -2.35 -16.12
C VAL A 65 -30.34 -1.90 -15.43
N GLN A 66 -31.00 -2.77 -14.68
CA GLN A 66 -32.23 -2.43 -13.94
C GLN A 66 -31.95 -1.38 -12.85
N ALA A 67 -30.81 -1.48 -12.17
CA ALA A 67 -30.39 -0.48 -11.19
C ALA A 67 -30.22 0.91 -11.84
N TRP A 68 -29.59 0.98 -13.00
CA TRP A 68 -29.42 2.21 -13.77
C TRP A 68 -30.75 2.80 -14.24
N GLN A 69 -31.69 1.98 -14.71
CA GLN A 69 -33.01 2.42 -15.12
C GLN A 69 -33.81 3.02 -13.96
N GLN A 70 -33.76 2.39 -12.79
CA GLN A 70 -34.45 2.91 -11.60
C GLN A 70 -33.81 4.18 -11.06
N ALA A 71 -32.49 4.34 -11.20
CA ALA A 71 -31.79 5.54 -10.77
C ALA A 71 -32.27 6.81 -11.49
N ALA A 72 -32.72 6.70 -12.72
CA ALA A 72 -33.29 7.83 -13.45
C ALA A 72 -34.57 8.39 -12.79
N ALA A 73 -35.38 7.53 -12.19
CA ALA A 73 -36.62 7.90 -11.51
C ALA A 73 -36.38 8.19 -10.00
N ARG A 74 -35.45 7.48 -9.36
CA ARG A 74 -35.16 7.53 -7.92
C ARG A 74 -33.66 7.47 -7.65
N PRO A 75 -32.92 8.55 -7.82
CA PRO A 75 -31.47 8.56 -7.67
C PRO A 75 -30.97 8.34 -6.24
N ASP A 76 -31.81 8.59 -5.24
CA ASP A 76 -31.52 8.43 -3.80
C ASP A 76 -31.32 6.97 -3.36
N GLY A 77 -31.93 6.00 -4.07
CA GLY A 77 -31.78 4.57 -3.83
C GLY A 77 -30.59 3.94 -4.56
N PHE A 78 -29.80 4.71 -5.31
CA PHE A 78 -28.78 4.20 -6.21
C PHE A 78 -27.35 4.27 -5.64
N GLU A 79 -26.63 3.14 -5.73
CA GLU A 79 -25.19 3.08 -5.44
C GLU A 79 -24.47 2.57 -6.71
N PRO A 80 -23.68 3.42 -7.39
CA PRO A 80 -23.01 3.06 -8.63
C PRO A 80 -21.84 2.10 -8.46
N ALA A 81 -21.18 2.10 -7.29
CA ALA A 81 -19.92 1.43 -7.06
C ALA A 81 -19.80 0.80 -5.66
N PRO A 82 -20.63 -0.20 -5.31
CA PRO A 82 -20.63 -0.80 -3.97
C PRO A 82 -19.24 -1.29 -3.51
N LEU A 83 -18.41 -1.75 -4.47
CA LEU A 83 -17.07 -2.25 -4.19
C LEU A 83 -16.15 -1.20 -3.56
N ARG A 84 -16.27 0.07 -3.92
CA ARG A 84 -15.52 1.18 -3.28
C ARG A 84 -15.87 1.33 -1.82
N ARG A 85 -17.11 1.01 -1.48
CA ARG A 85 -17.68 1.18 -0.15
C ARG A 85 -17.59 -0.08 0.72
N ILE A 86 -16.87 -1.12 0.26
CA ILE A 86 -16.79 -2.44 0.91
C ILE A 86 -16.37 -2.38 2.40
N THR A 87 -15.67 -1.33 2.83
CA THR A 87 -15.22 -1.15 4.21
C THR A 87 -16.14 -0.28 5.08
N GLU A 88 -17.23 0.25 4.53
CA GLU A 88 -18.07 1.24 5.22
C GLU A 88 -19.17 0.62 6.11
N GLY A 89 -19.42 -0.67 6.01
CA GLY A 89 -20.48 -1.33 6.80
C GLY A 89 -21.85 -1.13 6.19
N ASP A 90 -22.65 -0.19 6.69
CA ASP A 90 -24.01 0.08 6.23
C ASP A 90 -24.12 1.39 5.46
N LEU A 91 -24.99 1.42 4.45
CA LEU A 91 -25.33 2.60 3.66
C LEU A 91 -26.80 2.92 3.79
N THR A 92 -27.13 4.22 3.85
CA THR A 92 -28.51 4.69 3.73
C THR A 92 -28.77 5.03 2.25
N LEU A 93 -29.64 4.28 1.62
CA LEU A 93 -30.06 4.43 0.23
C LEU A 93 -31.59 4.69 0.22
N GLY A 94 -31.98 5.90 -0.16
CA GLY A 94 -33.34 6.38 0.01
C GLY A 94 -33.77 6.36 1.49
N SER A 95 -34.83 5.63 1.80
CA SER A 95 -35.37 5.44 3.16
C SER A 95 -34.82 4.18 3.86
N ARG A 96 -33.89 3.44 3.27
CA ARG A 96 -33.41 2.15 3.76
C ARG A 96 -31.94 2.20 4.15
N THR A 97 -31.60 1.52 5.26
CA THR A 97 -30.22 1.23 5.63
C THR A 97 -29.93 -0.22 5.27
N VAL A 98 -28.91 -0.46 4.44
CA VAL A 98 -28.54 -1.77 3.89
C VAL A 98 -27.05 -1.98 4.05
N ALA A 99 -26.62 -3.19 4.42
CA ALA A 99 -25.20 -3.52 4.51
C ALA A 99 -24.56 -3.53 3.12
N VAL A 100 -23.38 -2.92 2.98
CA VAL A 100 -22.62 -2.89 1.72
C VAL A 100 -22.38 -4.30 1.19
N LEU A 101 -22.11 -5.26 2.09
CA LEU A 101 -21.88 -6.64 1.71
C LEU A 101 -23.14 -7.31 1.11
N ASP A 102 -24.34 -6.87 1.48
CA ASP A 102 -25.58 -7.38 0.87
C ASP A 102 -25.80 -6.80 -0.53
N LEU A 103 -25.37 -5.56 -0.76
CA LEU A 103 -25.36 -4.94 -2.09
C LEU A 103 -24.43 -5.71 -3.04
N ILE A 104 -23.19 -6.00 -2.59
CA ILE A 104 -22.21 -6.79 -3.35
C ILE A 104 -22.74 -8.21 -3.58
N ALA A 105 -23.28 -8.84 -2.53
CA ALA A 105 -23.83 -10.20 -2.61
C ALA A 105 -25.00 -10.31 -3.59
N ALA A 106 -25.82 -9.27 -3.75
CA ALA A 106 -26.92 -9.29 -4.73
C ALA A 106 -26.40 -9.40 -6.17
N THR A 107 -25.35 -8.66 -6.52
CA THR A 107 -24.70 -8.79 -7.85
C THR A 107 -24.03 -10.15 -8.02
N LEU A 108 -23.31 -10.63 -7.00
CA LEU A 108 -22.66 -11.96 -7.05
C LEU A 108 -23.68 -13.10 -7.14
N ARG A 109 -24.84 -12.97 -6.49
CA ARG A 109 -25.93 -13.96 -6.59
C ARG A 109 -26.46 -14.03 -8.03
N ARG A 110 -26.66 -12.88 -8.68
CA ARG A 110 -27.04 -12.86 -10.09
C ARG A 110 -26.00 -13.55 -10.98
N VAL A 111 -24.70 -13.34 -10.70
CA VAL A 111 -23.63 -14.06 -11.42
C VAL A 111 -23.74 -15.57 -11.18
N ALA A 112 -24.01 -16.00 -9.95
CA ALA A 112 -24.16 -17.41 -9.61
C ALA A 112 -25.36 -18.04 -10.36
N ASP A 113 -26.53 -17.37 -10.35
CA ASP A 113 -27.75 -17.83 -10.99
C ASP A 113 -27.55 -18.00 -12.51
N GLU A 114 -26.91 -17.03 -13.18
CA GLU A 114 -26.64 -17.12 -14.62
C GLU A 114 -25.57 -18.19 -14.94
N ALA A 115 -24.58 -18.35 -14.10
CA ALA A 115 -23.59 -19.40 -14.26
C ALA A 115 -24.19 -20.79 -14.07
N GLU A 116 -25.11 -20.97 -13.10
CA GLU A 116 -25.85 -22.20 -12.88
C GLU A 116 -26.77 -22.52 -14.06
N ASN A 117 -27.45 -21.52 -14.62
CA ASN A 117 -28.29 -21.68 -15.83
C ASN A 117 -27.48 -22.22 -17.02
N ILE A 118 -26.22 -21.80 -17.18
CA ILE A 118 -25.33 -22.25 -18.27
C ILE A 118 -24.75 -23.64 -17.96
N ALA A 119 -24.30 -23.86 -16.73
CA ALA A 119 -23.63 -25.10 -16.32
C ALA A 119 -24.60 -26.25 -16.02
N GLY A 120 -25.86 -25.95 -15.67
CA GLY A 120 -26.87 -26.90 -15.22
C GLY A 120 -26.71 -27.35 -13.77
N ALA A 121 -25.73 -26.80 -13.04
CA ALA A 121 -25.48 -27.05 -11.63
C ALA A 121 -24.72 -25.85 -10.99
N PRO A 122 -24.84 -25.67 -9.67
CA PRO A 122 -24.05 -24.66 -8.95
C PRO A 122 -22.54 -24.82 -9.15
N ALA A 123 -21.81 -23.73 -9.23
CA ALA A 123 -20.35 -23.77 -9.38
C ALA A 123 -19.68 -24.37 -8.16
N ALA A 124 -18.93 -25.46 -8.34
CA ALA A 124 -18.18 -26.11 -7.26
C ALA A 124 -16.88 -25.36 -6.90
N GLN A 125 -16.30 -24.65 -7.84
CA GLN A 125 -15.07 -23.86 -7.65
C GLN A 125 -15.26 -22.45 -8.16
N VAL A 126 -14.89 -21.46 -7.33
CA VAL A 126 -14.95 -20.04 -7.67
C VAL A 126 -13.55 -19.43 -7.58
N ARG A 127 -13.17 -18.67 -8.59
CA ARG A 127 -11.98 -17.82 -8.58
C ARG A 127 -12.40 -16.37 -8.76
N MET A 128 -11.91 -15.50 -7.87
CA MET A 128 -12.21 -14.08 -7.92
C MET A 128 -10.97 -13.25 -8.12
N VAL A 129 -11.03 -12.35 -9.06
CA VAL A 129 -9.98 -11.37 -9.30
C VAL A 129 -10.05 -10.26 -8.25
N VAL A 130 -8.89 -9.81 -7.76
CA VAL A 130 -8.79 -8.73 -6.78
C VAL A 130 -7.60 -7.82 -7.12
N PRO A 131 -7.68 -6.50 -6.85
CA PRO A 131 -6.54 -5.60 -7.01
C PRO A 131 -5.34 -6.05 -6.17
N ALA A 132 -4.10 -5.87 -6.70
CA ALA A 132 -2.88 -6.26 -5.99
C ALA A 132 -2.70 -5.45 -4.70
N GLY A 133 -3.06 -4.15 -4.71
CA GLY A 133 -3.01 -3.27 -3.55
C GLY A 133 -3.99 -3.58 -2.42
N TRP A 134 -4.86 -4.60 -2.56
CA TRP A 134 -5.83 -4.92 -1.52
C TRP A 134 -5.22 -5.65 -0.34
N GLY A 135 -5.34 -5.03 0.83
CA GLY A 135 -4.97 -5.67 2.10
C GLY A 135 -5.95 -6.73 2.57
N PRO A 136 -5.59 -7.50 3.61
CA PRO A 136 -6.36 -8.65 4.13
C PRO A 136 -7.82 -8.33 4.46
N ARG A 137 -8.11 -7.13 5.00
CA ARG A 137 -9.47 -6.74 5.39
C ARG A 137 -10.43 -6.73 4.19
N ARG A 138 -10.06 -6.09 3.08
CA ARG A 138 -10.91 -6.04 1.88
C ARG A 138 -11.11 -7.43 1.29
N ARG A 139 -10.05 -8.25 1.25
CA ARG A 139 -10.10 -9.65 0.80
C ARG A 139 -11.06 -10.48 1.65
N THR A 140 -11.03 -10.34 2.98
CA THR A 140 -11.97 -11.02 3.90
C THR A 140 -13.42 -10.58 3.67
N LEU A 141 -13.66 -9.27 3.53
CA LEU A 141 -15.01 -8.76 3.28
C LEU A 141 -15.57 -9.26 1.94
N LEU A 142 -14.74 -9.36 0.90
CA LEU A 142 -15.17 -9.93 -0.39
C LEU A 142 -15.53 -11.41 -0.25
N ARG A 143 -14.76 -12.23 0.48
CA ARG A 143 -15.13 -13.62 0.79
C ARG A 143 -16.47 -13.71 1.54
N GLN A 144 -16.71 -12.80 2.50
CA GLN A 144 -17.98 -12.74 3.22
C GLN A 144 -19.15 -12.40 2.28
N ALA A 145 -18.98 -11.45 1.36
CA ALA A 145 -19.99 -11.11 0.36
C ALA A 145 -20.27 -12.30 -0.58
N THR A 146 -19.22 -13.02 -1.00
CA THR A 146 -19.33 -14.23 -1.83
C THR A 146 -20.12 -15.32 -1.10
N HIS A 147 -19.84 -15.55 0.18
CA HIS A 147 -20.61 -16.48 1.01
C HIS A 147 -22.09 -16.07 1.15
N ARG A 148 -22.36 -14.76 1.35
CA ARG A 148 -23.75 -14.24 1.39
C ARG A 148 -24.49 -14.41 0.06
N ALA A 149 -23.75 -14.49 -1.05
CA ALA A 149 -24.31 -14.77 -2.37
C ALA A 149 -24.66 -16.26 -2.59
N GLY A 150 -24.27 -17.14 -1.67
CA GLY A 150 -24.47 -18.59 -1.80
C GLY A 150 -23.37 -19.29 -2.61
N LEU A 151 -22.29 -18.59 -2.96
CA LEU A 151 -21.15 -19.16 -3.67
C LEU A 151 -20.19 -19.83 -2.68
N PRO A 152 -19.43 -20.87 -3.11
CA PRO A 152 -18.36 -21.45 -2.30
C PRO A 152 -17.24 -20.44 -2.04
N GLU A 153 -16.39 -20.73 -1.07
CA GLU A 153 -15.26 -19.86 -0.74
C GLU A 153 -14.34 -19.65 -1.95
N PRO A 154 -14.13 -18.41 -2.41
CA PRO A 154 -13.38 -18.14 -3.63
C PRO A 154 -11.88 -18.21 -3.39
N THR A 155 -11.14 -18.78 -4.34
CA THR A 155 -9.70 -18.53 -4.50
C THR A 155 -9.52 -17.13 -5.06
N LEU A 156 -8.81 -16.26 -4.31
CA LEU A 156 -8.53 -14.88 -4.77
C LEU A 156 -7.25 -14.84 -5.61
N VAL A 157 -7.33 -14.27 -6.80
CA VAL A 157 -6.21 -14.09 -7.71
C VAL A 157 -5.99 -12.59 -7.94
N GLU A 158 -4.77 -12.12 -7.79
CA GLU A 158 -4.46 -10.70 -8.01
C GLU A 158 -4.57 -10.36 -9.50
N THR A 159 -5.22 -9.25 -9.83
CA THR A 159 -5.47 -8.79 -11.21
C THR A 159 -4.20 -8.86 -12.08
N PRO A 160 -3.05 -8.28 -11.67
CA PRO A 160 -1.86 -8.30 -12.53
C PRO A 160 -1.28 -9.71 -12.71
N VAL A 161 -1.39 -10.58 -11.70
CA VAL A 161 -0.97 -11.99 -11.81
C VAL A 161 -1.88 -12.74 -12.79
N ALA A 162 -3.19 -12.57 -12.66
CA ALA A 162 -4.15 -13.17 -13.58
C ALA A 162 -3.90 -12.72 -15.03
N VAL A 163 -3.68 -11.43 -15.25
CA VAL A 163 -3.35 -10.89 -16.58
C VAL A 163 -2.05 -11.50 -17.13
N ALA A 164 -1.02 -11.61 -16.30
CA ALA A 164 0.25 -12.19 -16.71
C ALA A 164 0.12 -13.68 -17.09
N GLU A 165 -0.70 -14.45 -16.37
CA GLU A 165 -1.02 -15.84 -16.72
C GLU A 165 -1.78 -15.91 -18.05
N HIS A 166 -2.76 -15.02 -18.28
CA HIS A 166 -3.46 -14.93 -19.56
C HIS A 166 -2.52 -14.59 -20.72
N LEU A 167 -1.55 -13.72 -20.52
CA LEU A 167 -0.55 -13.38 -21.52
C LEU A 167 0.32 -14.59 -21.91
N LEU A 168 0.72 -15.42 -20.93
CA LEU A 168 1.44 -16.65 -21.20
C LEU A 168 0.58 -17.65 -21.99
N ASP A 169 -0.67 -17.80 -21.60
CA ASP A 169 -1.65 -18.72 -22.23
C ASP A 169 -1.92 -18.34 -23.70
N THR A 170 -1.89 -17.05 -23.99
CA THR A 170 -2.05 -16.50 -25.34
C THR A 170 -0.76 -16.40 -26.14
N GLY A 171 0.35 -16.94 -25.61
CA GLY A 171 1.62 -17.09 -26.34
C GLY A 171 2.62 -15.94 -26.18
N THR A 172 2.38 -15.01 -25.25
CA THR A 172 3.36 -13.97 -24.94
C THR A 172 4.59 -14.59 -24.26
N ALA A 173 5.75 -14.42 -24.85
CA ALA A 173 6.99 -14.98 -24.33
C ALA A 173 7.57 -14.10 -23.23
N VAL A 174 7.46 -14.53 -21.98
CA VAL A 174 8.17 -13.93 -20.84
C VAL A 174 9.10 -15.00 -20.26
N PRO A 175 10.43 -14.87 -20.30
CA PRO A 175 11.33 -15.88 -19.75
C PRO A 175 11.23 -15.94 -18.22
N VAL A 176 11.56 -17.08 -17.62
CA VAL A 176 11.70 -17.18 -16.15
C VAL A 176 12.80 -16.21 -15.71
N GLY A 177 12.49 -15.38 -14.70
CA GLY A 177 13.32 -14.26 -14.27
C GLY A 177 13.04 -12.95 -15.03
N GLY A 178 12.28 -12.98 -16.13
CA GLY A 178 11.86 -11.79 -16.88
C GLY A 178 10.79 -10.98 -16.17
N PHE A 179 10.68 -9.71 -16.55
CA PHE A 179 9.81 -8.73 -15.92
C PHE A 179 8.75 -8.22 -16.89
N LEU A 180 7.58 -7.88 -16.39
CA LEU A 180 6.53 -7.19 -17.15
C LEU A 180 5.77 -6.21 -16.28
N ALA A 181 5.20 -5.18 -16.91
CA ALA A 181 4.30 -4.23 -16.28
C ALA A 181 2.86 -4.48 -16.73
N VAL A 182 1.93 -4.49 -15.78
CA VAL A 182 0.48 -4.49 -16.04
C VAL A 182 -0.07 -3.16 -15.59
N ALA A 183 -0.72 -2.44 -16.52
CA ALA A 183 -1.45 -1.21 -16.28
C ALA A 183 -2.94 -1.51 -16.37
N ASP A 184 -3.63 -1.63 -15.24
CA ASP A 184 -5.06 -1.87 -15.15
C ASP A 184 -5.81 -0.55 -15.10
N PHE A 185 -6.50 -0.26 -16.19
CA PHE A 185 -7.28 0.95 -16.35
C PHE A 185 -8.79 0.65 -16.32
N GLY A 186 -9.32 0.53 -15.11
CA GLY A 186 -10.73 0.33 -14.84
C GLY A 186 -11.46 1.61 -14.42
N ALA A 187 -12.33 1.50 -13.43
CA ALA A 187 -12.93 2.63 -12.72
C ALA A 187 -11.89 3.40 -11.86
N GLY A 188 -10.78 2.74 -11.51
CA GLY A 188 -9.53 3.30 -11.00
C GLY A 188 -8.39 2.96 -11.94
N PHE A 189 -7.15 3.27 -11.51
CA PHE A 189 -5.93 2.89 -12.21
C PHE A 189 -4.93 2.28 -11.23
N GLU A 190 -4.36 1.12 -11.60
CA GLU A 190 -3.29 0.45 -10.86
C GLU A 190 -2.19 0.02 -11.84
N ALA A 191 -0.94 0.38 -11.57
CA ALA A 191 0.22 -0.11 -12.32
C ALA A 191 1.04 -1.05 -11.43
N THR A 192 1.30 -2.26 -11.92
CA THR A 192 2.00 -3.29 -11.17
C THR A 192 3.14 -3.88 -11.96
N MET A 193 4.31 -3.96 -11.32
CA MET A 193 5.47 -4.66 -11.83
C MET A 193 5.51 -6.10 -11.34
N LEU A 194 5.72 -7.02 -12.27
CA LEU A 194 5.75 -8.45 -12.03
C LEU A 194 7.08 -9.06 -12.49
N ARG A 195 7.54 -10.10 -11.78
CA ARG A 195 8.62 -10.98 -12.16
C ARG A 195 8.08 -12.39 -12.40
N ARG A 196 8.44 -13.01 -13.51
CA ARG A 196 8.15 -14.42 -13.75
C ARG A 196 9.06 -15.30 -12.91
N GLY A 197 8.50 -16.04 -11.95
CA GLY A 197 9.17 -17.11 -11.23
C GLY A 197 9.02 -18.48 -11.91
N PRO A 198 9.62 -19.55 -11.34
CA PRO A 198 9.45 -20.91 -11.83
C PRO A 198 8.01 -21.45 -11.75
N SER A 199 7.22 -20.95 -10.81
CA SER A 199 5.87 -21.44 -10.47
C SER A 199 4.77 -20.39 -10.63
N GLY A 200 5.01 -19.31 -11.38
CA GLY A 200 4.04 -18.22 -11.59
C GLY A 200 4.68 -16.84 -11.46
N PHE A 201 3.88 -15.81 -11.18
CA PHE A 201 4.35 -14.43 -11.12
C PHE A 201 4.40 -13.89 -9.69
N GLU A 202 5.40 -13.07 -9.41
CA GLU A 202 5.62 -12.36 -8.17
C GLU A 202 5.39 -10.86 -8.39
N VAL A 203 4.57 -10.24 -7.52
CA VAL A 203 4.36 -8.79 -7.52
C VAL A 203 5.57 -8.11 -6.86
N LEU A 204 6.23 -7.19 -7.57
CA LEU A 204 7.39 -6.46 -7.08
C LEU A 204 7.04 -5.07 -6.55
N ALA A 205 6.22 -4.34 -7.30
CA ALA A 205 5.79 -3.00 -6.95
C ALA A 205 4.40 -2.74 -7.52
N THR A 206 3.57 -2.01 -6.79
CA THR A 206 2.24 -1.56 -7.22
C THR A 206 2.07 -0.09 -6.86
N VAL A 207 1.60 0.70 -7.82
CA VAL A 207 1.33 2.13 -7.66
C VAL A 207 -0.08 2.44 -8.17
N ASP A 208 -0.89 3.04 -7.29
CA ASP A 208 -2.26 3.46 -7.59
C ASP A 208 -2.31 4.91 -8.05
N ALA A 209 -3.15 5.21 -9.05
CA ALA A 209 -3.49 6.56 -9.44
C ALA A 209 -5.02 6.75 -9.39
N PRO A 210 -5.59 7.01 -8.20
CA PRO A 210 -7.05 7.05 -8.02
C PRO A 210 -7.74 8.17 -8.81
N ASN A 211 -7.01 9.22 -9.18
CA ASN A 211 -7.52 10.33 -10.00
C ASN A 211 -7.45 10.04 -11.51
N ALA A 212 -6.72 9.02 -11.96
CA ALA A 212 -6.68 8.55 -13.34
C ALA A 212 -7.70 7.44 -13.51
N SER A 213 -8.97 7.77 -13.58
CA SER A 213 -10.03 6.78 -13.53
C SER A 213 -11.10 6.99 -14.60
N GLY A 214 -11.74 5.90 -15.01
CA GLY A 214 -12.88 5.95 -15.90
C GLY A 214 -14.02 6.82 -15.38
N ASP A 215 -14.25 6.83 -14.07
CA ASP A 215 -15.28 7.65 -13.42
C ASP A 215 -14.90 9.14 -13.41
N ARG A 216 -13.61 9.48 -13.28
CA ARG A 216 -13.17 10.88 -13.39
C ARG A 216 -13.36 11.40 -14.82
N LEU A 217 -13.14 10.53 -15.80
CA LEU A 217 -13.39 10.85 -17.20
C LEU A 217 -14.89 11.03 -17.48
N ASP A 218 -15.76 10.18 -16.92
CA ASP A 218 -17.21 10.35 -17.00
C ASP A 218 -17.65 11.69 -16.37
N ALA A 219 -17.07 12.05 -15.23
CA ALA A 219 -17.34 13.32 -14.57
C ALA A 219 -16.90 14.52 -15.44
N ALA A 220 -15.69 14.47 -16.00
CA ALA A 220 -15.17 15.54 -16.87
C ALA A 220 -16.01 15.71 -18.14
N LEU A 221 -16.45 14.62 -18.76
CA LEU A 221 -17.38 14.64 -19.89
C LEU A 221 -18.74 15.23 -19.49
N ALA A 222 -19.29 14.83 -18.34
CA ALA A 222 -20.56 15.35 -17.86
C ALA A 222 -20.50 16.83 -17.47
N GLU A 223 -19.37 17.31 -16.91
CA GLU A 223 -19.10 18.72 -16.68
C GLU A 223 -19.13 19.52 -17.99
N GLN A 224 -18.49 18.99 -19.04
CA GLN A 224 -18.45 19.64 -20.36
C GLN A 224 -19.85 19.66 -21.02
N LEU A 225 -20.61 18.57 -20.96
CA LEU A 225 -21.97 18.52 -21.45
C LEU A 225 -22.89 19.52 -20.71
N THR A 226 -22.69 19.66 -19.38
CA THR A 226 -23.41 20.63 -18.55
C THR A 226 -23.06 22.08 -18.98
N ALA A 227 -21.80 22.36 -19.25
CA ALA A 227 -21.38 23.68 -19.73
C ALA A 227 -22.01 24.04 -21.08
N LEU A 228 -22.17 23.05 -21.98
CA LEU A 228 -22.86 23.24 -23.26
C LEU A 228 -24.34 23.56 -23.07
N VAL A 229 -25.04 22.91 -22.13
CA VAL A 229 -26.43 23.23 -21.77
C VAL A 229 -26.54 24.66 -21.29
N HIS A 230 -25.72 25.04 -20.32
CA HIS A 230 -25.74 26.40 -19.77
C HIS A 230 -25.44 27.48 -20.82
N ALA A 231 -24.48 27.23 -21.72
CA ALA A 231 -24.17 28.15 -22.80
C ALA A 231 -25.36 28.34 -23.79
N ALA A 232 -26.07 27.24 -24.09
CA ALA A 232 -27.27 27.31 -24.93
C ALA A 232 -28.43 28.03 -24.25
N ASP A 233 -28.62 27.83 -22.95
CA ASP A 233 -29.65 28.52 -22.16
C ASP A 233 -29.38 30.03 -22.11
N LEU A 234 -28.13 30.45 -21.88
CA LEU A 234 -27.73 31.88 -21.89
C LEU A 234 -27.96 32.51 -23.23
N GLN A 235 -27.62 31.83 -24.36
CA GLN A 235 -27.86 32.32 -25.70
C GLN A 235 -29.38 32.47 -25.98
N SER A 236 -30.19 31.56 -25.48
CA SER A 236 -31.65 31.60 -25.64
C SER A 236 -32.27 32.72 -24.79
N ALA A 237 -31.74 32.98 -23.59
CA ALA A 237 -32.16 34.04 -22.71
C ALA A 237 -31.79 35.44 -23.26
N ASP A 238 -30.61 35.59 -23.84
CA ASP A 238 -30.12 36.82 -24.46
C ASP A 238 -30.96 37.19 -25.71
N GLN A 239 -31.48 36.17 -26.43
CA GLN A 239 -32.39 36.37 -27.54
C GLN A 239 -33.83 36.73 -27.12
N ALA A 240 -34.22 36.36 -25.88
CA ALA A 240 -35.59 36.52 -25.36
C ALA A 240 -35.76 37.73 -24.45
N ALA A 241 -34.72 38.35 -23.89
CA ALA A 241 -34.88 39.34 -22.83
C ALA A 241 -33.89 40.49 -22.87
N GLY A 242 -34.44 41.68 -22.70
CA GLY A 242 -33.80 42.89 -22.17
C GLY A 242 -33.86 42.95 -20.66
N THR A 243 -33.58 41.91 -19.91
CA THR A 243 -33.51 41.90 -18.43
C THR A 243 -32.26 41.16 -17.96
N ASP A 244 -31.51 41.82 -17.05
CA ASP A 244 -30.31 41.36 -16.41
C ASP A 244 -30.47 39.91 -15.85
N PRO A 245 -29.64 38.95 -16.26
CA PRO A 245 -29.75 37.61 -15.70
C PRO A 245 -29.16 37.56 -14.29
N ASP A 246 -29.92 37.02 -13.35
CA ASP A 246 -29.41 36.65 -12.02
C ASP A 246 -28.17 35.73 -12.18
N PRO A 247 -27.12 35.91 -11.35
CA PRO A 247 -25.95 35.06 -11.43
C PRO A 247 -26.33 33.59 -11.14
N PRO A 248 -25.74 32.62 -11.87
CA PRO A 248 -26.09 31.22 -11.70
C PRO A 248 -25.83 30.76 -10.26
N PRO A 249 -26.77 30.00 -9.65
CA PRO A 249 -26.55 29.43 -8.31
C PRO A 249 -25.30 28.54 -8.32
N GLY A 250 -24.50 28.60 -7.25
CA GLY A 250 -23.24 27.87 -7.12
C GLY A 250 -23.37 26.41 -7.46
N ALA A 251 -22.32 25.85 -8.06
CA ALA A 251 -22.12 24.53 -8.66
C ALA A 251 -23.29 23.55 -8.46
N ALA A 252 -24.31 23.65 -9.30
CA ALA A 252 -25.45 22.71 -9.27
C ALA A 252 -24.93 21.31 -9.56
N ALA A 253 -25.41 20.33 -8.78
CA ALA A 253 -25.06 18.94 -8.99
C ALA A 253 -25.39 18.55 -10.45
N ILE A 254 -24.43 17.93 -11.15
CA ILE A 254 -24.60 17.50 -12.55
C ILE A 254 -25.86 16.66 -12.66
N PRO A 255 -26.84 16.99 -13.52
CA PRO A 255 -28.09 16.26 -13.66
C PRO A 255 -27.85 14.80 -14.06
N TRP A 256 -28.62 13.89 -13.48
CA TRP A 256 -28.52 12.45 -13.75
C TRP A 256 -28.48 12.10 -15.24
N PRO A 257 -29.35 12.62 -16.09
CA PRO A 257 -29.33 12.29 -17.52
C PRO A 257 -28.01 12.62 -18.21
N LEU A 258 -27.35 13.72 -17.83
CA LEU A 258 -26.04 14.10 -18.40
C LEU A 258 -24.91 13.16 -17.95
N ARG A 259 -24.93 12.68 -16.71
CA ARG A 259 -23.97 11.67 -16.21
C ARG A 259 -24.09 10.37 -17.00
N GLU A 260 -25.30 9.91 -17.22
CA GLU A 260 -25.57 8.69 -18.00
C GLU A 260 -25.18 8.86 -19.48
N SER A 261 -25.54 10.00 -20.08
CA SER A 261 -25.14 10.34 -21.44
C SER A 261 -23.60 10.38 -21.59
N ALA A 262 -22.88 10.96 -20.64
CA ALA A 262 -21.42 10.99 -20.62
C ALA A 262 -20.81 9.60 -20.57
N ARG A 263 -21.29 8.74 -19.65
CA ARG A 263 -20.84 7.37 -19.51
C ARG A 263 -21.04 6.55 -20.77
N LEU A 264 -22.24 6.63 -21.37
CA LEU A 264 -22.56 5.92 -22.60
C LEU A 264 -21.77 6.44 -23.79
N ALA A 265 -21.56 7.76 -23.87
CA ALA A 265 -20.74 8.39 -24.91
C ALA A 265 -19.29 7.89 -24.84
N LYS A 266 -18.68 7.88 -23.65
CA LYS A 266 -17.33 7.35 -23.44
C LYS A 266 -17.21 5.89 -23.90
N GLN A 267 -18.17 5.04 -23.51
CA GLN A 267 -18.17 3.61 -23.88
C GLN A 267 -18.31 3.43 -25.41
N SER A 268 -19.18 4.21 -26.04
CA SER A 268 -19.39 4.13 -27.47
C SER A 268 -18.19 4.64 -28.29
N LEU A 269 -17.51 5.69 -27.82
CA LEU A 269 -16.31 6.26 -28.47
C LEU A 269 -15.06 5.37 -28.35
N ALA A 270 -15.06 4.37 -27.49
CA ALA A 270 -14.04 3.33 -27.49
C ALA A 270 -14.02 2.51 -28.79
N HIS A 271 -15.15 2.45 -29.49
CA HIS A 271 -15.36 1.63 -30.71
C HIS A 271 -15.86 2.43 -31.92
N ALA A 272 -16.22 3.70 -31.74
CA ALA A 272 -16.74 4.56 -32.78
C ALA A 272 -15.94 5.85 -32.89
N THR A 273 -15.85 6.41 -34.11
CA THR A 273 -15.17 7.68 -34.35
C THR A 273 -15.96 8.91 -33.89
N ALA A 274 -17.28 8.77 -33.81
CA ALA A 274 -18.19 9.80 -33.31
C ALA A 274 -19.48 9.17 -32.77
N VAL A 275 -20.13 9.84 -31.84
CA VAL A 275 -21.38 9.42 -31.21
C VAL A 275 -22.31 10.62 -31.03
N LEU A 276 -23.61 10.38 -31.24
CA LEU A 276 -24.64 11.36 -30.94
C LEU A 276 -25.07 11.20 -29.48
N VAL A 277 -24.83 12.26 -28.70
CA VAL A 277 -25.14 12.28 -27.26
C VAL A 277 -26.49 12.99 -27.06
N PRO A 278 -27.52 12.29 -26.55
CA PRO A 278 -28.79 12.92 -26.24
C PRO A 278 -28.62 13.91 -25.07
N MET A 279 -29.19 15.09 -25.25
CA MET A 279 -29.20 16.14 -24.23
C MET A 279 -30.59 16.24 -23.59
N PRO A 280 -30.71 16.75 -22.37
CA PRO A 280 -32.02 17.01 -21.76
C PRO A 280 -32.83 18.03 -22.58
N PRO A 281 -34.16 17.80 -22.80
CA PRO A 281 -34.98 18.81 -23.44
C PRO A 281 -34.90 20.17 -22.75
N PRO A 282 -34.93 21.31 -23.48
CA PRO A 282 -35.19 21.42 -24.92
C PRO A 282 -33.94 21.34 -25.83
N HIS A 283 -32.79 20.96 -25.31
CA HIS A 283 -31.51 21.02 -26.03
C HIS A 283 -31.41 19.92 -27.13
N PRO A 284 -30.84 20.26 -28.31
CA PRO A 284 -30.57 19.27 -29.35
C PRO A 284 -29.43 18.34 -28.92
N ALA A 285 -29.41 17.14 -29.48
CA ALA A 285 -28.33 16.19 -29.27
C ALA A 285 -26.99 16.76 -29.82
N VAL A 286 -25.88 16.44 -29.14
CA VAL A 286 -24.53 16.90 -29.46
C VAL A 286 -23.72 15.75 -30.04
N VAL A 287 -22.91 16.04 -31.07
CA VAL A 287 -21.94 15.07 -31.61
C VAL A 287 -20.63 15.20 -30.87
N LEU A 288 -20.22 14.12 -30.19
CA LEU A 288 -18.86 13.97 -29.67
C LEU A 288 -18.06 13.06 -30.60
N ASN A 289 -16.80 13.37 -30.81
CA ASN A 289 -15.87 12.54 -31.59
C ASN A 289 -14.67 12.08 -30.72
N ALA A 290 -13.90 11.13 -31.26
CA ALA A 290 -12.76 10.56 -30.56
C ALA A 290 -11.67 11.61 -30.23
N ALA A 291 -11.53 12.68 -31.05
CA ALA A 291 -10.56 13.75 -30.77
C ALA A 291 -10.99 14.59 -29.55
N HIS A 292 -12.28 14.96 -29.46
CA HIS A 292 -12.80 15.64 -28.27
C HIS A 292 -12.62 14.80 -26.99
N LEU A 293 -12.86 13.48 -27.10
CA LEU A 293 -12.63 12.57 -25.97
C LEU A 293 -11.16 12.53 -25.58
N ALA A 294 -10.24 12.53 -26.56
CA ALA A 294 -8.80 12.52 -26.30
C ALA A 294 -8.32 13.79 -25.59
N ASP A 295 -8.84 14.97 -25.99
CA ASP A 295 -8.51 16.25 -25.35
C ASP A 295 -8.96 16.27 -23.87
N ILE A 296 -10.13 15.73 -23.57
CA ILE A 296 -10.65 15.62 -22.19
C ILE A 296 -9.88 14.55 -21.42
N ALA A 297 -9.55 13.44 -22.07
CA ALA A 297 -8.90 12.30 -21.44
C ALA A 297 -7.44 12.58 -21.11
N GLY A 298 -6.71 13.37 -21.90
CA GLY A 298 -5.29 13.64 -21.69
C GLY A 298 -4.94 14.01 -20.25
N PRO A 299 -5.49 15.10 -19.69
CA PRO A 299 -5.23 15.48 -18.29
C PRO A 299 -5.63 14.43 -17.24
N VAL A 300 -6.67 13.64 -17.52
CA VAL A 300 -7.14 12.58 -16.61
C VAL A 300 -6.22 11.35 -16.67
N LEU A 301 -5.65 11.04 -17.83
CA LEU A 301 -4.79 9.87 -18.04
C LEU A 301 -3.33 10.12 -17.68
N GLN A 302 -2.86 11.36 -17.64
CA GLN A 302 -1.47 11.67 -17.35
C GLN A 302 -0.98 11.10 -15.98
N PRO A 303 -1.76 11.15 -14.88
CA PRO A 303 -1.36 10.50 -13.64
C PRO A 303 -1.22 8.97 -13.75
N ALA A 304 -1.95 8.31 -14.67
CA ALA A 304 -1.80 6.88 -14.93
C ALA A 304 -0.44 6.55 -15.56
N ALA A 305 -0.03 7.35 -16.53
CA ALA A 305 1.29 7.22 -17.16
C ALA A 305 2.42 7.45 -16.14
N ALA A 306 2.31 8.49 -15.32
CA ALA A 306 3.26 8.77 -14.23
C ALA A 306 3.30 7.64 -13.18
N ALA A 307 2.16 7.05 -12.81
CA ALA A 307 2.10 5.92 -11.88
C ALA A 307 2.75 4.66 -12.48
N THR A 308 2.58 4.41 -13.78
CA THR A 308 3.25 3.30 -14.48
C THR A 308 4.78 3.49 -14.44
N ARG A 309 5.27 4.69 -14.71
CA ARG A 309 6.69 5.02 -14.59
C ARG A 309 7.18 4.81 -13.16
N GLN A 310 6.44 5.30 -12.17
CA GLN A 310 6.79 5.12 -10.76
C GLN A 310 6.84 3.63 -10.34
N ALA A 311 5.95 2.78 -10.86
CA ALA A 311 5.96 1.36 -10.57
C ALA A 311 7.22 0.68 -11.14
N ILE A 312 7.63 1.06 -12.37
CA ILE A 312 8.87 0.58 -13.00
C ILE A 312 10.09 1.04 -12.20
N ASP A 313 10.17 2.32 -11.85
CA ASP A 313 11.27 2.89 -11.07
C ASP A 313 11.35 2.27 -9.65
N ALA A 314 10.20 1.99 -9.03
CA ALA A 314 10.13 1.37 -7.71
C ALA A 314 10.59 -0.09 -7.68
N ALA A 315 10.49 -0.77 -8.81
CA ALA A 315 10.99 -2.14 -8.97
C ALA A 315 12.51 -2.19 -9.22
N GLU A 316 13.16 -1.04 -9.47
CA GLU A 316 14.61 -0.91 -9.73
C GLU A 316 15.09 -1.80 -10.89
N ILE A 317 14.27 -1.97 -11.94
CA ILE A 317 14.54 -2.85 -13.06
C ILE A 317 15.12 -2.03 -14.22
N PRO A 318 16.24 -2.49 -14.83
CA PRO A 318 16.73 -1.88 -16.06
C PRO A 318 15.68 -1.96 -17.19
N PRO A 319 15.47 -0.89 -17.97
CA PRO A 319 14.43 -0.83 -19.01
C PRO A 319 14.57 -1.94 -20.08
N ASP A 320 15.77 -2.40 -20.34
CA ASP A 320 16.10 -3.47 -21.31
C ASP A 320 15.69 -4.87 -20.82
N GLN A 321 15.42 -5.06 -19.54
CA GLN A 321 14.93 -6.31 -18.95
C GLN A 321 13.40 -6.41 -18.90
N LEU A 322 12.69 -5.34 -19.23
CA LEU A 322 11.23 -5.31 -19.25
C LEU A 322 10.71 -5.95 -20.55
N ALA A 323 9.99 -7.06 -20.44
CA ALA A 323 9.40 -7.77 -21.58
C ALA A 323 8.29 -6.96 -22.28
N GLY A 324 7.64 -6.07 -21.57
CA GLY A 324 6.62 -5.16 -22.10
C GLY A 324 5.74 -4.51 -21.03
N VAL A 325 4.97 -3.54 -21.47
CA VAL A 325 3.92 -2.86 -20.69
C VAL A 325 2.57 -3.25 -21.30
N TYR A 326 1.70 -3.86 -20.50
CA TYR A 326 0.41 -4.41 -20.95
C TYR A 326 -0.75 -3.67 -20.30
N LEU A 327 -1.66 -3.15 -21.14
CA LEU A 327 -2.85 -2.42 -20.70
C LEU A 327 -4.06 -3.34 -20.69
N VAL A 328 -4.79 -3.33 -19.58
CA VAL A 328 -6.05 -4.05 -19.37
C VAL A 328 -7.12 -3.14 -18.79
N GLY A 329 -8.32 -3.67 -18.62
CA GLY A 329 -9.49 -2.92 -18.16
C GLY A 329 -10.20 -2.15 -19.28
N GLY A 330 -11.38 -1.62 -18.97
CA GLY A 330 -12.21 -0.90 -19.96
C GLY A 330 -11.56 0.38 -20.50
N GLY A 331 -10.78 1.07 -19.68
CA GLY A 331 -10.06 2.29 -20.05
C GLY A 331 -8.89 2.06 -21.01
N ALA A 332 -8.37 0.85 -21.12
CA ALA A 332 -7.34 0.50 -22.10
C ALA A 332 -7.81 0.66 -23.55
N GLN A 333 -9.13 0.61 -23.77
CA GLN A 333 -9.75 0.82 -25.11
C GLN A 333 -9.91 2.30 -25.48
N LEU A 334 -9.63 3.21 -24.56
CA LEU A 334 -9.74 4.64 -24.87
C LEU A 334 -8.71 5.06 -25.92
N PRO A 335 -9.13 5.89 -26.88
CA PRO A 335 -8.19 6.48 -27.85
C PRO A 335 -7.01 7.13 -27.14
N HIS A 336 -5.81 6.87 -27.64
CA HIS A 336 -4.54 7.43 -27.16
C HIS A 336 -4.03 6.93 -25.77
N ALA A 337 -4.76 6.06 -25.03
CA ALA A 337 -4.29 5.55 -23.73
C ALA A 337 -2.92 4.86 -23.83
N ALA A 338 -2.77 3.95 -24.79
CA ALA A 338 -1.49 3.26 -25.05
C ALA A 338 -0.37 4.18 -25.52
N ALA A 339 -0.71 5.19 -26.34
CA ALA A 339 0.27 6.16 -26.83
C ALA A 339 0.82 7.02 -25.68
N LEU A 340 -0.06 7.48 -24.79
CA LEU A 340 0.30 8.31 -23.64
C LEU A 340 1.21 7.55 -22.66
N LEU A 341 0.91 6.27 -22.37
CA LEU A 341 1.79 5.45 -21.56
C LEU A 341 3.14 5.23 -22.23
N ARG A 342 3.17 4.92 -23.54
CA ARG A 342 4.41 4.73 -24.30
C ARG A 342 5.30 5.99 -24.24
N ASP A 343 4.71 7.15 -24.40
CA ASP A 343 5.44 8.44 -24.44
C ASP A 343 6.07 8.78 -23.08
N GLU A 344 5.41 8.42 -21.97
CA GLU A 344 5.93 8.63 -20.61
C GLU A 344 6.95 7.55 -20.19
N VAL A 345 6.68 6.29 -20.52
CA VAL A 345 7.49 5.14 -20.07
C VAL A 345 8.66 4.89 -21.03
N HIS A 346 8.63 5.42 -22.26
CA HIS A 346 9.60 5.19 -23.34
C HIS A 346 9.73 3.71 -23.74
N GLN A 347 8.62 2.95 -23.55
CA GLN A 347 8.48 1.55 -23.90
C GLN A 347 7.16 1.32 -24.63
N ALA A 348 7.12 0.29 -25.49
CA ALA A 348 5.90 -0.09 -26.17
C ALA A 348 4.82 -0.52 -25.16
N ALA A 349 3.68 0.20 -25.15
CA ALA A 349 2.52 -0.14 -24.35
C ALA A 349 1.51 -0.88 -25.24
N THR A 350 1.20 -2.14 -24.90
CA THR A 350 0.34 -3.03 -25.69
C THR A 350 -0.99 -3.21 -25.01
N VAL A 351 -2.10 -2.91 -25.70
CA VAL A 351 -3.44 -3.26 -25.22
C VAL A 351 -3.65 -4.75 -25.39
N VAL A 352 -3.97 -5.44 -24.29
CA VAL A 352 -4.24 -6.88 -24.33
C VAL A 352 -5.53 -7.13 -25.12
N PRO A 353 -5.59 -8.17 -25.97
CA PRO A 353 -6.85 -8.53 -26.62
C PRO A 353 -7.95 -8.75 -25.58
N ASP A 354 -9.14 -8.20 -25.83
CA ASP A 354 -10.26 -8.23 -24.90
C ASP A 354 -9.91 -7.79 -23.47
N PRO A 355 -9.42 -6.56 -23.32
CA PRO A 355 -8.74 -6.11 -22.10
C PRO A 355 -9.64 -6.11 -20.86
N GLN A 356 -10.96 -6.13 -21.04
CA GLN A 356 -11.96 -6.20 -19.95
C GLN A 356 -12.11 -7.61 -19.38
N ARG A 357 -11.75 -8.66 -20.15
CA ARG A 357 -11.86 -10.06 -19.73
C ARG A 357 -10.51 -10.72 -19.46
N ALA A 358 -9.42 -10.08 -19.77
CA ALA A 358 -8.07 -10.64 -19.64
C ALA A 358 -7.79 -11.18 -18.22
N ALA A 359 -8.16 -10.41 -17.19
CA ALA A 359 -7.97 -10.80 -15.80
C ALA A 359 -8.80 -12.03 -15.40
N VAL A 360 -10.09 -12.09 -15.75
CA VAL A 360 -10.94 -13.23 -15.39
C VAL A 360 -10.55 -14.49 -16.18
N LEU A 361 -10.13 -14.36 -17.43
CA LEU A 361 -9.62 -15.46 -18.25
C LEU A 361 -8.33 -16.04 -17.66
N GLY A 362 -7.39 -15.18 -17.28
CA GLY A 362 -6.18 -15.64 -16.62
C GLY A 362 -6.45 -16.26 -15.22
N ALA A 363 -7.39 -15.72 -14.48
CA ALA A 363 -7.75 -16.28 -13.17
C ALA A 363 -8.26 -17.71 -13.25
N VAL A 364 -9.06 -18.07 -14.26
CA VAL A 364 -9.58 -19.45 -14.40
C VAL A 364 -8.52 -20.45 -14.87
N HIS A 365 -7.50 -19.99 -15.58
CA HIS A 365 -6.39 -20.81 -16.05
C HIS A 365 -5.18 -20.81 -15.11
N ALA A 366 -5.03 -19.78 -14.26
CA ALA A 366 -3.93 -19.71 -13.32
C ALA A 366 -3.76 -21.07 -12.60
N THR A 367 -2.60 -21.69 -12.78
CA THR A 367 -2.27 -22.84 -11.96
C THR A 367 -2.24 -22.38 -10.54
N THR A 368 -3.17 -22.87 -9.72
CA THR A 368 -3.10 -22.64 -8.27
C THR A 368 -1.72 -23.12 -7.85
N PRO A 369 -0.86 -22.28 -7.24
CA PRO A 369 0.35 -22.78 -6.64
C PRO A 369 -0.10 -23.88 -5.69
N THR A 370 0.31 -25.12 -5.95
CA THR A 370 -0.03 -26.29 -5.14
C THR A 370 0.56 -26.03 -3.76
N GLY A 371 -0.23 -25.41 -2.89
CA GLY A 371 0.20 -24.97 -1.56
C GLY A 371 -0.52 -23.77 -0.96
N ALA A 372 -1.32 -23.01 -1.75
CA ALA A 372 -1.97 -21.80 -1.23
C ALA A 372 -3.41 -22.00 -0.70
N ASP A 373 -4.08 -23.15 -0.98
CA ASP A 373 -5.49 -23.38 -0.65
C ASP A 373 -5.80 -24.58 0.25
N GLN A 374 -4.83 -25.36 0.62
CA GLN A 374 -4.98 -26.05 1.90
C GLN A 374 -4.75 -24.96 2.93
N ALA A 375 -5.74 -24.73 3.84
CA ALA A 375 -5.44 -24.03 5.08
C ALA A 375 -4.08 -24.57 5.55
N PRO A 376 -3.01 -23.81 5.46
CA PRO A 376 -1.71 -24.40 5.68
C PRO A 376 -1.80 -25.02 7.06
N ALA A 377 -1.44 -26.29 7.18
CA ALA A 377 -0.79 -26.71 8.41
C ALA A 377 0.11 -25.54 8.79
N PRO A 378 -0.07 -24.90 9.99
CA PRO A 378 0.54 -23.61 10.28
C PRO A 378 1.95 -23.67 9.71
N PRO A 379 2.31 -22.77 8.78
CA PRO A 379 3.58 -22.89 8.08
C PRO A 379 4.60 -23.04 9.18
N PRO A 380 5.60 -23.95 9.08
CA PRO A 380 6.68 -24.00 10.03
C PRO A 380 7.09 -22.54 10.14
N GLU A 381 6.86 -21.93 11.30
CA GLU A 381 6.87 -20.48 11.52
C GLU A 381 7.96 -19.89 10.63
N PRO A 382 7.66 -19.03 9.64
CA PRO A 382 8.72 -18.47 8.85
C PRO A 382 9.60 -17.78 9.84
N GLY A 383 10.79 -18.34 10.02
CA GLY A 383 11.78 -17.75 10.93
C GLY A 383 11.80 -16.27 10.60
N PRO A 384 11.82 -15.36 11.56
CA PRO A 384 11.57 -13.94 11.34
C PRO A 384 12.40 -13.49 10.14
N PRO A 385 11.80 -12.90 9.09
CA PRO A 385 12.52 -12.58 7.88
C PRO A 385 13.80 -11.86 8.26
N ILE A 386 14.93 -12.23 7.67
CA ILE A 386 16.29 -11.79 8.06
C ILE A 386 16.32 -10.28 8.35
N ARG A 387 15.57 -9.47 7.62
CA ARG A 387 15.42 -8.02 7.86
C ARG A 387 14.76 -7.67 9.21
N ARG A 388 13.80 -8.47 9.69
CA ARG A 388 13.16 -8.27 11.00
C ARG A 388 14.09 -8.66 12.13
N ALA A 389 14.77 -9.79 11.99
CA ALA A 389 15.79 -10.23 12.93
C ALA A 389 16.93 -9.21 13.02
N ALA A 390 17.42 -8.70 11.89
CA ALA A 390 18.43 -7.65 11.83
C ALA A 390 17.96 -6.34 12.51
N GLY A 391 16.71 -5.97 12.37
CA GLY A 391 16.14 -4.79 13.03
C GLY A 391 16.16 -4.84 14.55
N ILE A 392 16.20 -6.02 15.17
CA ILE A 392 16.32 -6.23 16.62
C ILE A 392 17.77 -6.49 17.01
N LEU A 393 18.43 -7.39 16.30
CA LEU A 393 19.79 -7.84 16.65
C LEU A 393 20.81 -6.71 16.50
N ILE A 394 20.74 -5.90 15.46
CA ILE A 394 21.69 -4.82 15.23
C ILE A 394 21.65 -3.77 16.35
N PRO A 395 20.50 -3.16 16.72
CA PRO A 395 20.48 -2.23 17.83
C PRO A 395 20.76 -2.91 19.18
N GLY A 396 20.32 -4.17 19.37
CA GLY A 396 20.60 -4.94 20.58
C GLY A 396 22.09 -5.18 20.78
N ILE A 397 22.79 -5.66 19.75
CA ILE A 397 24.25 -5.90 19.79
C ILE A 397 24.99 -4.56 19.94
N ALA A 398 24.61 -3.53 19.19
CA ALA A 398 25.20 -2.20 19.32
C ALA A 398 25.06 -1.64 20.74
N SER A 399 23.91 -1.84 21.38
CA SER A 399 23.65 -1.45 22.76
C SER A 399 24.63 -2.14 23.74
N ILE A 400 24.75 -3.47 23.64
CA ILE A 400 25.63 -4.25 24.53
C ILE A 400 27.09 -3.90 24.30
N VAL A 401 27.53 -3.74 23.06
CA VAL A 401 28.90 -3.39 22.72
C VAL A 401 29.26 -2.02 23.30
N LEU A 402 28.41 -1.01 23.12
CA LEU A 402 28.70 0.33 23.64
C LEU A 402 28.67 0.40 25.16
N VAL A 403 27.74 -0.26 25.85
CA VAL A 403 27.72 -0.25 27.32
C VAL A 403 28.94 -0.98 27.91
N ALA A 404 29.34 -2.11 27.30
CA ALA A 404 30.52 -2.85 27.73
C ALA A 404 31.79 -2.00 27.50
N HIS A 405 31.89 -1.37 26.32
CA HIS A 405 33.04 -0.52 25.99
C HIS A 405 33.11 0.70 26.91
N ALA A 406 31.99 1.39 27.18
CA ALA A 406 31.95 2.54 28.10
C ALA A 406 32.46 2.20 29.51
N TYR A 407 32.24 0.99 29.99
CA TYR A 407 32.73 0.58 31.31
C TYR A 407 34.17 0.09 31.28
N LEU A 408 34.60 -0.62 30.26
CA LEU A 408 35.95 -1.15 30.13
C LEU A 408 36.98 -0.06 29.76
N SER A 409 36.53 1.00 29.03
CA SER A 409 37.38 2.11 28.63
C SER A 409 37.47 3.21 29.69
N ALA A 410 36.59 3.22 30.68
CA ALA A 410 36.59 4.24 31.73
C ALA A 410 37.87 4.24 32.56
N ARG A 411 38.38 5.45 32.84
CA ARG A 411 39.58 5.64 33.66
C ARG A 411 39.19 5.97 35.08
N TYR A 412 39.81 5.27 36.01
CA TYR A 412 39.69 5.53 37.44
C TYR A 412 40.93 6.27 37.94
N GLU A 413 40.75 7.49 38.42
CA GLU A 413 41.82 8.30 39.00
C GLU A 413 41.59 8.49 40.51
N PRO A 414 42.27 7.73 41.37
CA PRO A 414 42.19 7.91 42.81
C PRO A 414 42.96 9.17 43.23
N GLY A 415 42.36 10.00 44.07
CA GLY A 415 43.05 11.15 44.67
C GLY A 415 43.21 12.38 43.76
N ALA A 416 42.42 12.50 42.71
CA ALA A 416 42.45 13.68 41.84
C ALA A 416 42.09 14.94 42.63
N GLY A 417 42.83 16.03 42.38
CA GLY A 417 42.70 17.31 43.10
C GLY A 417 43.43 17.36 44.46
N GLY A 418 44.32 16.40 44.74
CA GLY A 418 45.13 16.38 45.95
C GLY A 418 44.44 15.91 47.22
N ASN A 419 43.19 15.45 47.10
CA ASN A 419 42.41 14.87 48.22
C ASN A 419 42.27 13.36 48.03
N PRO A 420 42.88 12.51 48.87
CA PRO A 420 42.79 11.05 48.75
C PRO A 420 41.39 10.48 48.96
N GLN A 421 40.42 11.27 49.40
CA GLN A 421 39.04 10.84 49.60
C GLN A 421 38.15 10.96 48.34
N TYR A 422 38.68 11.61 47.29
CA TYR A 422 37.91 11.77 46.05
C TYR A 422 38.51 10.90 44.95
N ALA A 423 37.70 10.03 44.44
CA ALA A 423 37.97 9.28 43.23
C ALA A 423 37.16 9.86 42.06
N TYR A 424 37.81 10.06 40.95
CA TYR A 424 37.10 10.45 39.71
C TYR A 424 37.10 9.30 38.74
N VAL A 425 35.94 9.08 38.13
CA VAL A 425 35.80 8.17 36.98
C VAL A 425 35.53 8.99 35.73
N GLN A 426 36.46 8.92 34.79
CA GLN A 426 36.24 9.47 33.44
C GLN A 426 35.59 8.40 32.57
N ALA A 427 34.29 8.44 32.44
CA ALA A 427 33.52 7.55 31.59
C ALA A 427 32.82 8.35 30.47
N ASN A 428 32.72 7.75 29.28
CA ASN A 428 31.99 8.33 28.15
C ASN A 428 30.50 8.20 28.37
N TRP A 429 29.87 9.21 28.94
CA TRP A 429 28.41 9.19 29.14
C TRP A 429 27.61 9.23 27.83
N GLY A 430 28.18 9.74 26.72
CA GLY A 430 27.55 9.73 25.40
C GLY A 430 27.40 8.31 24.83
N GLU A 431 28.40 7.46 25.12
CA GLU A 431 28.35 6.04 24.75
C GLU A 431 27.27 5.28 25.52
N LEU A 432 27.20 5.53 26.85
CA LEU A 432 26.15 4.97 27.70
C LEU A 432 24.74 5.45 27.26
N ALA A 433 24.63 6.73 26.92
CA ALA A 433 23.36 7.31 26.42
C ALA A 433 22.92 6.68 25.09
N MET A 434 23.85 6.49 24.15
CA MET A 434 23.56 5.82 22.88
C MET A 434 23.22 4.34 23.09
N ALA A 435 23.90 3.63 23.97
CA ALA A 435 23.58 2.26 24.34
C ALA A 435 22.13 2.13 24.83
N ALA A 436 21.71 3.06 25.71
CA ALA A 436 20.34 3.10 26.22
C ALA A 436 19.29 3.36 25.14
N VAL A 437 19.56 4.26 24.19
CA VAL A 437 18.69 4.53 23.04
C VAL A 437 18.59 3.32 22.12
N PHE A 438 19.69 2.62 21.87
CA PHE A 438 19.67 1.40 21.05
C PHE A 438 18.92 0.27 21.74
N ALA A 439 18.99 0.13 23.06
CA ALA A 439 18.16 -0.82 23.81
C ALA A 439 16.66 -0.53 23.66
N LEU A 440 16.29 0.76 23.73
CA LEU A 440 14.91 1.17 23.52
C LEU A 440 14.44 0.89 22.08
N ILE A 441 15.25 1.22 21.07
CA ILE A 441 14.93 0.93 19.67
C ILE A 441 14.76 -0.57 19.45
N ALA A 442 15.66 -1.41 19.98
CA ALA A 442 15.57 -2.86 19.91
C ALA A 442 14.25 -3.38 20.51
N SER A 443 13.87 -2.87 21.68
CA SER A 443 12.63 -3.25 22.37
C SER A 443 11.39 -2.84 21.60
N LEU A 444 11.35 -1.63 21.02
CA LEU A 444 10.23 -1.15 20.21
C LEU A 444 10.06 -1.97 18.92
N VAL A 445 11.15 -2.36 18.28
CA VAL A 445 11.09 -3.24 17.09
C VAL A 445 10.69 -4.66 17.48
N ALA A 446 11.12 -5.18 18.62
CA ALA A 446 10.72 -6.51 19.12
C ALA A 446 9.21 -6.58 19.42
N ALA A 447 8.61 -5.51 19.92
CA ALA A 447 7.17 -5.45 20.19
C ALA A 447 6.31 -5.70 18.96
N THR A 448 6.79 -5.33 17.78
CA THR A 448 6.07 -5.59 16.52
C THR A 448 6.04 -7.06 16.14
N LEU A 449 7.09 -7.79 16.45
CA LEU A 449 7.11 -9.25 16.24
C LEU A 449 6.12 -9.94 17.16
N ILE A 450 6.07 -9.54 18.44
CA ILE A 450 5.14 -10.10 19.41
C ILE A 450 3.70 -9.78 19.00
N ALA A 451 3.41 -8.55 18.59
CA ALA A 451 2.08 -8.14 18.13
C ALA A 451 1.65 -8.87 16.83
N ALA A 452 2.60 -9.20 15.96
CA ALA A 452 2.32 -9.94 14.72
C ALA A 452 2.10 -11.45 14.94
N THR A 453 2.66 -12.02 16.01
CA THR A 453 2.55 -13.47 16.32
C THR A 453 1.34 -13.82 17.21
N LEU A 454 0.86 -12.88 18.04
CA LEU A 454 -0.27 -13.08 18.94
C LEU A 454 -1.59 -13.47 18.24
N PRO A 455 -1.98 -12.92 17.06
CA PRO A 455 -3.20 -13.36 16.37
C PRO A 455 -3.13 -14.79 15.83
N ALA A 456 -1.94 -15.32 15.57
CA ALA A 456 -1.75 -16.67 15.04
C ALA A 456 -2.03 -17.77 16.08
N VAL A 457 -2.06 -17.42 17.36
CA VAL A 457 -2.25 -18.37 18.49
C VAL A 457 -3.69 -18.35 19.02
N ALA A 458 -4.52 -17.37 18.63
CA ALA A 458 -5.91 -17.29 19.10
C ALA A 458 -6.82 -18.22 18.28
N PRO A 459 -7.74 -18.99 18.93
CA PRO A 459 -8.66 -19.84 18.19
C PRO A 459 -9.57 -19.02 17.26
N ALA A 460 -9.79 -19.55 16.05
CA ALA A 460 -10.48 -18.92 14.92
C ALA A 460 -11.94 -18.48 15.14
N SER A 461 -12.47 -18.57 16.35
CA SER A 461 -13.86 -18.32 16.70
C SER A 461 -14.20 -16.92 17.23
N ARG A 462 -13.21 -16.01 17.36
CA ARG A 462 -13.47 -14.60 17.72
C ARG A 462 -13.07 -13.70 16.57
N GLN A 463 -14.04 -13.01 15.98
CA GLN A 463 -13.80 -11.87 15.10
C GLN A 463 -12.84 -10.90 15.79
N PRO A 464 -11.72 -10.49 15.16
CA PRO A 464 -10.84 -9.49 15.74
C PRO A 464 -11.58 -8.16 15.77
N ASP A 465 -12.01 -7.76 16.94
CA ASP A 465 -12.51 -6.41 17.20
C ASP A 465 -11.36 -5.43 16.90
N LEU A 466 -11.57 -4.51 15.95
CA LEU A 466 -10.56 -3.54 15.54
C LEU A 466 -10.09 -2.67 16.71
N ALA A 467 -10.98 -2.40 17.67
CA ALA A 467 -10.65 -1.70 18.90
C ALA A 467 -9.74 -2.56 19.80
N ALA A 468 -9.97 -3.87 19.87
CA ALA A 468 -9.12 -4.79 20.60
C ALA A 468 -7.73 -4.92 19.96
N HIS A 469 -7.63 -4.96 18.63
CA HIS A 469 -6.34 -5.01 17.93
C HIS A 469 -5.52 -3.73 18.11
N GLY A 470 -6.16 -2.55 18.03
CA GLY A 470 -5.51 -1.27 18.33
C GLY A 470 -5.02 -1.18 19.77
N ALA A 471 -5.81 -1.68 20.74
CA ALA A 471 -5.44 -1.72 22.15
C ALA A 471 -4.24 -2.67 22.39
N GLN A 472 -4.16 -3.81 21.72
CA GLN A 472 -3.04 -4.74 21.81
C GLN A 472 -1.72 -4.14 21.31
N ILE A 473 -1.75 -3.47 20.16
CA ILE A 473 -0.56 -2.77 19.62
C ILE A 473 -0.13 -1.64 20.54
N GLY A 474 -1.07 -0.83 21.04
CA GLY A 474 -0.80 0.25 21.98
C GLY A 474 -0.16 -0.27 23.28
N THR A 475 -0.70 -1.35 23.84
CA THR A 475 -0.15 -2.02 25.04
C THR A 475 1.25 -2.57 24.76
N GLY A 476 1.47 -3.18 23.58
CA GLY A 476 2.77 -3.68 23.14
C GLY A 476 3.82 -2.58 23.05
N LEU A 477 3.47 -1.42 22.49
CA LEU A 477 4.38 -0.26 22.41
C LEU A 477 4.74 0.30 23.79
N LEU A 478 3.76 0.38 24.71
CA LEU A 478 4.01 0.83 26.09
C LEU A 478 4.91 -0.16 26.85
N ALA A 479 4.62 -1.46 26.73
CA ALA A 479 5.43 -2.51 27.35
C ALA A 479 6.87 -2.51 26.82
N ALA A 480 7.05 -2.33 25.51
CA ALA A 480 8.36 -2.24 24.89
C ALA A 480 9.14 -0.97 25.31
N ALA A 481 8.46 0.17 25.40
CA ALA A 481 9.08 1.40 25.90
C ALA A 481 9.51 1.24 27.36
N ALA A 482 8.66 0.64 28.19
CA ALA A 482 8.99 0.34 29.60
C ALA A 482 10.17 -0.64 29.71
N LEU A 483 10.20 -1.70 28.89
CA LEU A 483 11.32 -2.65 28.84
C LEU A 483 12.63 -1.98 28.42
N GLY A 484 12.61 -1.16 27.37
CA GLY A 484 13.79 -0.43 26.91
C GLY A 484 14.34 0.52 27.98
N LEU A 485 13.46 1.24 28.70
CA LEU A 485 13.87 2.09 29.84
C LEU A 485 14.36 1.27 31.03
N ALA A 486 13.78 0.10 31.29
CA ALA A 486 14.26 -0.81 32.35
C ALA A 486 15.69 -1.32 32.06
N VAL A 487 15.98 -1.67 30.79
CA VAL A 487 17.33 -2.07 30.36
C VAL A 487 18.30 -0.89 30.49
N ALA A 488 17.89 0.32 30.11
CA ALA A 488 18.69 1.52 30.31
C ALA A 488 18.99 1.79 31.81
N GLY A 489 17.98 1.61 32.66
CA GLY A 489 18.13 1.68 34.11
C GLY A 489 19.10 0.62 34.67
N LEU A 490 19.00 -0.62 34.13
CA LEU A 490 19.93 -1.70 34.49
C LEU A 490 21.38 -1.32 34.12
N TYR A 491 21.62 -0.75 32.95
CA TYR A 491 22.97 -0.21 32.60
C TYR A 491 23.46 0.81 33.60
N ALA A 492 22.61 1.75 34.01
CA ALA A 492 22.99 2.75 35.01
C ALA A 492 23.39 2.13 36.35
N VAL A 493 22.59 1.19 36.86
CA VAL A 493 22.86 0.53 38.15
C VAL A 493 24.12 -0.33 38.09
N THR A 494 24.29 -1.10 37.01
CA THR A 494 25.50 -1.93 36.84
C THR A 494 26.77 -1.09 36.75
N GLY A 495 26.72 0.07 36.04
CA GLY A 495 27.83 1.00 35.99
C GLY A 495 28.16 1.60 37.34
N ALA A 496 27.16 2.04 38.10
CA ALA A 496 27.38 2.58 39.45
C ALA A 496 27.96 1.54 40.40
N ILE A 497 27.49 0.29 40.35
CA ILE A 497 28.04 -0.82 41.14
C ILE A 497 29.48 -1.13 40.72
N TYR A 498 29.75 -1.20 39.41
CA TYR A 498 31.07 -1.52 38.88
C TYR A 498 32.13 -0.52 39.33
N PHE A 499 31.81 0.77 39.35
CA PHE A 499 32.73 1.83 39.76
C PHE A 499 32.67 2.16 41.27
N GLY A 500 31.72 1.58 42.01
CA GLY A 500 31.52 1.93 43.43
C GLY A 500 31.07 3.38 43.66
N LEU A 501 30.28 3.94 42.71
CA LEU A 501 29.83 5.34 42.69
C LEU A 501 28.32 5.47 42.89
N PRO A 502 27.84 6.67 43.32
CA PRO A 502 26.41 6.93 43.42
C PRO A 502 25.67 6.73 42.10
N ASN A 503 24.46 6.17 42.15
CA ASN A 503 23.64 5.87 40.98
C ASN A 503 23.17 7.10 40.19
N GLY A 504 23.07 8.28 40.84
CA GLY A 504 22.44 9.48 40.26
C GLY A 504 22.99 9.92 38.89
N PRO A 505 24.31 10.09 38.71
CA PRO A 505 24.88 10.46 37.43
C PRO A 505 24.59 9.42 36.33
N PHE A 506 24.76 8.14 36.60
CA PHE A 506 24.53 7.05 35.65
C PHE A 506 23.09 6.95 35.25
N LEU A 507 22.13 7.12 36.18
CA LEU A 507 20.71 7.16 35.87
C LEU A 507 20.34 8.33 34.97
N ARG A 508 20.94 9.51 35.18
CA ARG A 508 20.73 10.67 34.29
C ARG A 508 21.24 10.38 32.88
N TRP A 509 22.44 9.83 32.74
CA TRP A 509 23.04 9.54 31.44
C TRP A 509 22.35 8.40 30.69
N ALA A 510 21.79 7.41 31.35
CA ALA A 510 21.10 6.28 30.73
C ALA A 510 19.60 6.53 30.48
N LEU A 511 18.91 7.26 31.37
CA LEU A 511 17.45 7.40 31.26
C LEU A 511 16.99 8.67 30.54
N LEU A 512 17.65 9.81 30.73
CA LEU A 512 17.21 11.06 30.09
C LEU A 512 17.28 11.03 28.54
N PRO A 513 18.35 10.49 27.92
CA PRO A 513 18.44 10.47 26.45
C PRO A 513 17.38 9.65 25.71
N PRO A 514 16.96 8.44 26.16
CA PRO A 514 15.88 7.68 25.53
C PRO A 514 14.47 8.20 25.81
N LEU A 515 14.28 9.05 26.85
CA LEU A 515 12.96 9.57 27.24
C LEU A 515 12.17 10.20 26.10
N PRO A 516 12.71 11.08 25.24
CA PRO A 516 11.94 11.67 24.14
C PRO A 516 11.34 10.60 23.20
N ILE A 517 12.10 9.56 22.87
CA ILE A 517 11.63 8.45 22.02
C ILE A 517 10.57 7.64 22.78
N ALA A 518 10.74 7.38 24.06
CA ALA A 518 9.77 6.67 24.89
C ALA A 518 8.43 7.44 24.99
N VAL A 519 8.49 8.77 25.15
CA VAL A 519 7.32 9.65 25.15
C VAL A 519 6.59 9.61 23.79
N ILE A 520 7.34 9.65 22.69
CA ILE A 520 6.78 9.51 21.34
C ILE A 520 6.10 8.14 21.17
N ALA A 521 6.72 7.06 21.66
CA ALA A 521 6.11 5.73 21.63
C ALA A 521 4.82 5.67 22.47
N ALA A 522 4.80 6.26 23.65
CA ALA A 522 3.61 6.35 24.50
C ALA A 522 2.51 7.20 23.85
N ALA A 523 2.85 8.34 23.25
CA ALA A 523 1.91 9.17 22.51
C ALA A 523 1.33 8.41 21.30
N THR A 524 2.15 7.64 20.59
CA THR A 524 1.69 6.78 19.49
C THR A 524 0.70 5.73 20.00
N ALA A 525 1.00 5.07 21.12
CA ALA A 525 0.10 4.11 21.73
C ALA A 525 -1.26 4.73 22.09
N LEU A 526 -1.27 5.93 22.65
CA LEU A 526 -2.51 6.66 22.97
C LEU A 526 -3.29 7.05 21.70
N LEU A 527 -2.62 7.48 20.64
CA LEU A 527 -3.26 7.81 19.37
C LEU A 527 -3.93 6.58 18.74
N ILE A 528 -3.29 5.43 18.79
CA ILE A 528 -3.85 4.18 18.28
C ILE A 528 -5.08 3.77 19.08
N THR A 529 -5.00 3.79 20.40
CA THR A 529 -6.06 3.29 21.29
C THR A 529 -7.26 4.24 21.38
N ARG A 530 -7.04 5.56 21.33
CA ARG A 530 -8.09 6.57 21.50
C ARG A 530 -8.66 7.09 20.18
N LEU A 531 -7.83 7.24 19.15
CA LEU A 531 -8.23 7.81 17.86
C LEU A 531 -8.33 6.77 16.75
N HIS A 532 -8.11 5.48 17.05
CA HIS A 532 -8.18 4.35 16.10
C HIS A 532 -7.35 4.57 14.82
N ARG A 533 -6.25 5.34 14.92
CA ARG A 533 -5.39 5.66 13.78
C ARG A 533 -4.38 4.56 13.51
N SER A 534 -4.23 4.20 12.24
CA SER A 534 -3.27 3.18 11.79
C SER A 534 -2.34 3.76 10.72
N PRO A 535 -1.07 3.33 10.65
CA PRO A 535 -0.17 3.75 9.57
C PRO A 535 -0.63 3.18 8.23
N ALA A 536 -0.28 3.85 7.14
CA ALA A 536 -0.38 3.22 5.83
C ALA A 536 0.70 2.14 5.72
N GLY A 537 0.26 0.92 5.51
CA GLY A 537 1.14 -0.25 5.48
C GLY A 537 1.22 -0.98 6.82
N SER A 538 2.20 -1.86 6.95
CA SER A 538 2.38 -2.67 8.15
C SER A 538 3.05 -1.88 9.28
N TRP A 539 2.73 -2.22 10.53
CA TRP A 539 3.41 -1.69 11.72
C TRP A 539 4.90 -1.96 11.71
N ASP A 540 5.33 -3.10 11.14
CA ASP A 540 6.74 -3.47 11.01
C ASP A 540 7.52 -2.43 10.19
N SER A 541 6.97 -2.01 9.03
CA SER A 541 7.61 -1.00 8.19
C SER A 541 7.60 0.38 8.84
N TRP A 542 6.56 0.69 9.64
CA TRP A 542 6.45 1.96 10.34
C TRP A 542 7.44 2.08 11.49
N LEU A 543 7.73 1.00 12.22
CA LEU A 543 8.67 0.95 13.34
C LEU A 543 10.12 0.62 12.92
N ALA A 544 10.36 0.19 11.67
CA ALA A 544 11.68 -0.14 11.17
C ALA A 544 12.61 1.08 11.16
N PHE A 545 13.51 1.14 12.12
CA PHE A 545 14.58 2.14 12.16
C PHE A 545 15.73 1.69 11.23
N PRO A 546 16.40 2.60 10.48
CA PRO A 546 17.44 2.21 9.53
C PRO A 546 18.62 1.52 10.20
N PRO A 547 18.88 0.21 9.97
CA PRO A 547 19.94 -0.50 10.65
C PRO A 547 21.34 0.01 10.25
N THR A 548 21.51 0.50 9.03
CA THR A 548 22.76 1.14 8.58
C THR A 548 23.12 2.39 9.38
N SER A 549 22.12 3.18 9.80
CA SER A 549 22.30 4.32 10.67
C SER A 549 22.88 3.90 12.03
N ILE A 550 22.34 2.82 12.61
CA ILE A 550 22.82 2.29 13.91
C ILE A 550 24.25 1.77 13.80
N ILE A 551 24.54 0.98 12.75
CA ILE A 551 25.89 0.44 12.52
C ILE A 551 26.92 1.57 12.40
N CYS A 552 26.65 2.57 11.55
CA CYS A 552 27.56 3.71 11.38
C CYS A 552 27.76 4.49 12.68
N ALA A 553 26.67 4.77 13.40
CA ALA A 553 26.76 5.56 14.63
C ALA A 553 27.43 4.80 15.78
N ALA A 554 27.14 3.51 15.96
CA ALA A 554 27.77 2.67 16.98
C ALA A 554 29.27 2.48 16.70
N ALA A 555 29.64 2.14 15.47
CA ALA A 555 31.03 2.04 15.06
C ALA A 555 31.74 3.37 15.18
N GLY A 556 31.10 4.48 14.82
CA GLY A 556 31.63 5.82 14.97
C GLY A 556 31.94 6.17 16.41
N MET A 557 30.98 5.96 17.32
CA MET A 557 31.18 6.25 18.75
C MET A 557 32.28 5.35 19.37
N PHE A 558 32.28 4.06 19.02
CA PHE A 558 33.28 3.11 19.43
C PHE A 558 34.72 3.58 19.04
N LEU A 559 34.93 3.98 17.78
CA LEU A 559 36.20 4.45 17.27
C LEU A 559 36.64 5.77 17.94
N ILE A 560 35.71 6.68 18.21
CA ILE A 560 36.01 7.92 18.93
C ILE A 560 36.54 7.58 20.32
N GLU A 561 35.83 6.77 21.08
CA GLU A 561 36.25 6.39 22.43
C GLU A 561 37.53 5.60 22.43
N PHE A 562 37.69 4.65 21.49
CA PHE A 562 38.94 3.92 21.30
C PHE A 562 40.13 4.89 21.08
N SER A 563 39.96 5.92 20.26
CA SER A 563 41.02 6.92 19.98
C SER A 563 41.42 7.73 21.20
N ILE A 564 40.49 7.94 22.13
CA ILE A 564 40.72 8.70 23.37
C ILE A 564 41.36 7.83 24.44
N THR A 565 40.98 6.55 24.51
CA THR A 565 41.40 5.63 25.57
C THR A 565 42.69 4.85 25.26
N ALA A 566 43.10 4.83 23.98
CA ALA A 566 44.31 4.12 23.53
C ALA A 566 45.64 4.93 23.55
N PRO A 567 45.87 5.99 24.39
CA PRO A 567 47.12 6.72 24.41
C PRO A 567 48.28 5.97 25.07
N MET A 568 48.14 4.65 25.29
CA MET A 568 49.24 3.81 25.79
C MET A 568 50.45 3.72 24.83
N TYR A 569 50.28 4.19 23.59
CA TYR A 569 51.35 4.10 22.58
C TYR A 569 51.58 5.48 21.96
N PRO A 570 52.47 6.33 22.56
CA PRO A 570 52.77 7.67 22.04
C PRO A 570 53.31 7.65 20.60
N THR A 571 53.85 6.51 20.15
CA THR A 571 54.32 6.29 18.78
C THR A 571 53.24 6.28 17.73
N HIS A 572 51.94 6.21 18.11
CA HIS A 572 50.80 6.12 17.21
C HIS A 572 49.80 7.29 17.32
N ALA A 573 50.25 8.44 17.82
CA ALA A 573 49.39 9.62 18.03
C ALA A 573 48.64 10.06 16.76
N LEU A 574 49.33 10.03 15.61
CA LEU A 574 48.69 10.34 14.31
C LEU A 574 47.57 9.34 13.95
N LEU A 575 47.84 8.04 14.17
CA LEU A 575 46.85 7.00 13.89
C LEU A 575 45.62 7.14 14.80
N ASN A 576 45.79 7.40 16.07
CA ASN A 576 44.69 7.63 17.00
C ASN A 576 43.84 8.85 16.60
N THR A 577 44.49 9.94 16.17
CA THR A 577 43.80 11.12 15.66
C THR A 577 42.96 10.79 14.41
N VAL A 578 43.51 10.04 13.47
CA VAL A 578 42.80 9.60 12.25
C VAL A 578 41.62 8.71 12.61
N ILE A 579 41.77 7.76 13.54
CA ILE A 579 40.71 6.88 14.03
C ILE A 579 39.59 7.70 14.67
N GLY A 580 39.88 8.67 15.51
CA GLY A 580 38.92 9.53 16.17
C GLY A 580 38.11 10.36 15.18
N HIS A 581 38.76 11.02 14.22
CA HIS A 581 38.08 11.77 13.17
C HIS A 581 37.28 10.86 12.24
N GLY A 582 37.79 9.68 11.88
CA GLY A 582 37.08 8.64 11.13
C GLY A 582 35.82 8.17 11.84
N GLY A 583 35.91 7.98 13.17
CA GLY A 583 34.76 7.69 14.01
C GLY A 583 33.71 8.81 13.99
N GLY A 584 34.16 10.07 14.06
CA GLY A 584 33.29 11.24 13.94
C GLY A 584 32.56 11.29 12.58
N LEU A 585 33.28 11.02 11.47
CA LEU A 585 32.67 10.91 10.13
C LEU A 585 31.58 9.85 10.11
N LEU A 586 31.84 8.65 10.60
CA LEU A 586 30.88 7.57 10.65
C LEU A 586 29.64 7.90 11.48
N LEU A 587 29.82 8.52 12.64
CA LEU A 587 28.70 8.93 13.49
C LEU A 587 27.81 9.97 12.80
N GLY A 588 28.41 10.96 12.12
CA GLY A 588 27.69 11.97 11.37
C GLY A 588 26.92 11.38 10.17
N VAL A 589 27.53 10.42 9.46
CA VAL A 589 26.83 9.65 8.41
C VAL A 589 25.66 8.88 9.01
N GLY A 590 25.85 8.21 10.15
CA GLY A 590 24.78 7.51 10.86
C GLY A 590 23.61 8.43 11.22
N ALA A 591 23.88 9.63 11.71
CA ALA A 591 22.85 10.64 12.02
C ALA A 591 22.13 11.13 10.75
N ALA A 592 22.85 11.36 9.65
CA ALA A 592 22.26 11.75 8.38
C ALA A 592 21.34 10.66 7.79
N LEU A 593 21.74 9.39 7.92
CA LEU A 593 20.92 8.24 7.49
C LEU A 593 19.61 8.12 8.29
N ALA A 594 19.60 8.54 9.55
CA ALA A 594 18.39 8.63 10.35
C ALA A 594 17.47 9.78 9.88
N LEU A 595 18.03 10.96 9.58
CA LEU A 595 17.27 12.17 9.24
C LEU A 595 16.69 12.12 7.83
N ALA A 596 17.42 11.61 6.84
CA ALA A 596 17.10 11.73 5.43
C ALA A 596 16.39 10.48 4.87
N ARG A 597 15.20 10.68 4.29
CA ARG A 597 14.41 9.61 3.65
C ARG A 597 14.80 9.39 2.19
N SER A 598 15.07 10.46 1.42
CA SER A 598 15.46 10.36 0.01
C SER A 598 16.97 10.29 -0.15
N THR A 599 17.42 9.59 -1.19
CA THR A 599 18.85 9.47 -1.53
C THR A 599 19.48 10.83 -1.78
N THR A 600 18.78 11.73 -2.50
CA THR A 600 19.24 13.10 -2.75
C THR A 600 19.48 13.87 -1.47
N PHE A 601 18.55 13.78 -0.51
CA PHE A 601 18.68 14.48 0.77
C PHE A 601 19.80 13.89 1.63
N ARG A 602 20.07 12.58 1.55
CA ARG A 602 21.24 11.93 2.18
C ARG A 602 22.55 12.47 1.63
N ILE A 603 22.69 12.60 0.32
CA ILE A 603 23.90 13.11 -0.32
C ILE A 603 24.17 14.57 0.09
N ILE A 604 23.12 15.36 0.30
CA ILE A 604 23.27 16.78 0.70
C ILE A 604 23.62 16.93 2.18
N ILE A 605 22.98 16.15 3.08
CA ILE A 605 23.13 16.32 4.53
C ILE A 605 24.32 15.55 5.10
N ALA A 606 24.64 14.37 4.55
CA ALA A 606 25.67 13.52 5.13
C ALA A 606 27.08 14.18 5.15
N PRO A 607 27.59 14.82 4.09
CA PRO A 607 28.92 15.41 4.12
C PRO A 607 29.08 16.53 5.17
N PRO A 608 28.22 17.56 5.26
CA PRO A 608 28.40 18.60 6.27
C PRO A 608 28.23 18.08 7.69
N LEU A 609 27.30 17.16 7.94
CA LEU A 609 27.09 16.60 9.27
C LEU A 609 28.26 15.69 9.68
N ALA A 610 28.78 14.87 8.76
CA ALA A 610 29.95 14.03 8.99
C ALA A 610 31.22 14.89 9.26
N MET A 611 31.43 15.94 8.48
CA MET A 611 32.54 16.85 8.70
C MET A 611 32.42 17.56 10.05
N PHE A 612 31.24 18.05 10.42
CA PHE A 612 31.00 18.69 11.70
C PHE A 612 31.31 17.75 12.88
N THR A 613 30.78 16.53 12.85
CA THR A 613 31.03 15.54 13.90
C THR A 613 32.49 15.10 13.95
N ALA A 614 33.18 15.02 12.83
CA ALA A 614 34.60 14.72 12.78
C ALA A 614 35.44 15.84 13.41
N LEU A 615 35.14 17.11 13.14
CA LEU A 615 35.87 18.25 13.69
C LEU A 615 35.79 18.34 15.21
N ILE A 616 34.67 17.91 15.82
CA ILE A 616 34.47 17.92 17.26
C ILE A 616 34.77 16.56 17.92
N ALA A 617 35.22 15.56 17.14
CA ALA A 617 35.55 14.24 17.64
C ALA A 617 36.78 14.28 18.52
N GLY A 618 36.59 14.41 19.81
CA GLY A 618 37.64 14.44 20.83
C GLY A 618 37.06 14.59 22.22
N TYR A 619 37.89 14.34 23.22
CA TYR A 619 37.53 14.63 24.61
C TYR A 619 37.58 16.15 24.85
N PRO A 620 36.52 16.79 25.36
CA PRO A 620 35.36 16.34 26.13
C PRO A 620 34.04 16.26 25.31
N ALA A 621 34.08 16.29 24.00
CA ALA A 621 32.86 16.42 23.16
C ALA A 621 32.07 15.13 22.93
N THR A 622 32.52 13.98 23.45
CA THR A 622 31.91 12.67 23.22
C THR A 622 30.42 12.62 23.60
N GLY A 623 30.06 13.27 24.70
CA GLY A 623 28.66 13.38 25.11
C GLY A 623 27.80 14.18 24.14
N VAL A 624 28.37 15.27 23.58
CA VAL A 624 27.68 16.10 22.56
C VAL A 624 27.44 15.29 21.30
N LEU A 625 28.40 14.48 20.87
CA LEU A 625 28.28 13.59 19.73
C LEU A 625 27.18 12.55 19.92
N GLY A 626 27.09 11.96 21.11
CA GLY A 626 25.98 11.08 21.47
C GLY A 626 24.61 11.77 21.35
N ILE A 627 24.50 13.00 21.87
CA ILE A 627 23.27 13.79 21.79
C ILE A 627 22.90 14.14 20.35
N ILE A 628 23.84 14.44 19.47
CA ILE A 628 23.59 14.70 18.05
C ILE A 628 22.88 13.50 17.43
N TYR A 629 23.39 12.30 17.63
CA TYR A 629 22.76 11.10 17.10
C TYR A 629 21.39 10.82 17.73
N ILE A 630 21.25 10.95 19.04
CA ILE A 630 19.99 10.76 19.76
C ILE A 630 18.92 11.75 19.27
N THR A 631 19.32 13.00 19.01
CA THR A 631 18.44 14.01 18.44
C THR A 631 17.98 13.60 17.04
N ALA A 632 18.89 13.12 16.18
CA ALA A 632 18.53 12.61 14.86
C ALA A 632 17.54 11.44 14.94
N ALA A 633 17.74 10.50 15.84
CA ALA A 633 16.82 9.40 16.09
C ALA A 633 15.44 9.90 16.59
N THR A 634 15.44 10.85 17.51
CA THR A 634 14.19 11.46 18.04
C THR A 634 13.41 12.18 16.95
N VAL A 635 14.09 12.94 16.09
CA VAL A 635 13.45 13.60 14.93
C VAL A 635 12.86 12.57 13.97
N TRP A 636 13.55 11.46 13.73
CA TRP A 636 13.03 10.38 12.90
C TRP A 636 11.68 9.83 13.42
N TRP A 637 11.56 9.59 14.74
CA TRP A 637 10.33 9.15 15.39
C TRP A 637 9.25 10.25 15.39
N SER A 638 9.65 11.50 15.63
CA SER A 638 8.74 12.65 15.63
C SER A 638 8.08 12.87 14.26
N LEU A 639 8.84 12.76 13.18
CA LEU A 639 8.30 12.87 11.82
C LEU A 639 7.28 11.76 11.50
N ARG A 640 7.43 10.59 12.09
CA ARG A 640 6.48 9.48 11.91
C ARG A 640 5.16 9.70 12.66
N ILE A 641 5.22 10.20 13.89
CA ILE A 641 3.99 10.52 14.63
C ILE A 641 3.23 11.69 13.97
N VAL A 642 3.93 12.71 13.47
CA VAL A 642 3.31 13.81 12.71
C VAL A 642 2.62 13.28 11.45
N HIS A 643 3.21 12.30 10.77
CA HIS A 643 2.60 11.67 9.61
C HIS A 643 1.35 10.86 9.97
N LEU A 644 1.34 10.22 11.14
CA LEU A 644 0.17 9.53 11.69
C LEU A 644 -0.95 10.51 12.08
N LEU A 645 -0.60 11.70 12.57
CA LEU A 645 -1.57 12.74 12.96
C LEU A 645 -2.22 13.43 11.76
N ARG A 646 -1.50 13.58 10.64
CA ARG A 646 -2.00 14.25 9.43
C ARG A 646 -2.99 13.39 8.61
N ARG A 647 -3.11 12.14 8.96
CA ARG A 647 -4.07 11.19 8.38
C ARG A 647 -5.27 10.99 9.30
#